data_6553ac9a97ff858abcf9601ca132d6b9
#
_entry.id   6553ac9a97ff858abcf9601ca132d6b9
#
_cell.length_a   1.000
_cell.length_b   1.000
_cell.length_c   1.000
_cell.angle_alpha   90.00
_cell.angle_beta   90.00
_cell.angle_gamma   90.00
#
_symmetry.space_group_name_H-M   'P 1'
#
loop_
_entity.id
_entity.type
_entity.pdbx_description
1 polymer ?
#
loop_
_entity_poly.entity_id
_entity_poly.type
_entity_poly.pdbx_seq_one_letter_code
_entity_poly.pdbx_strand_id
1 'polypeptide(L)'
;MNNTEHFGKLTDRMQAFREEVLDAKPYIDAQRAVLATEAYKENQNQPRVMVRALMLQKILEGMSIYIDDKSLIAGNQATKNKNAPIFPEYTMEFVMNELDLFEKRDGDVFYITEETKEQLREIAPFWENNNLRARGEALLPEEVDVFMETGVFGMEGKLNAGDAHLAVNYQRILSDGLKGYEKRVKELRAALDFTDPESIDKNVFYKAVLVVIDAVRNFTQRYSKLAKELADKETDAKRKEELLQMSEICAKVPYEPATSFREAVQSVWFIQLILQIESNGHSLSYGRFDQYMYPYYIKDINEGKITKDEALELLTCLWIKTLTINKVRSQSHTLSSAGSPMYQNVTIGGQTTDKKDAVNELSFVVLQSVAQTRLTQPNLTVRYHANIDKHFFDECIEVMKLGFGMPALNNDEIIIPSFINWGVKEEDAYNYSAIGCVETAVPGKWGYRCTGMSYINFPRVLLCAMNDGVDLTSGKRFTKGYGKFTEMETYEDLLAAWDKTVREMTRYSVIVENAIDKASERDVPDILCSALTDDCIGRGKTIKEGGAVYDFISGLQVGIANMADSLAAIKKLVYEEKKITKEQLWNAILDDFQSEENKKIQEMLINEAPKYGNDDDYVDQLVVEAYDSYLDEIKKYPNTRYHRGPIGGIRYGGTSSISANVGQGMGTVATPDGRNAFEPLAEGSSPAHNADKNGPTAVFKTVAKLPTEKITGGVLLNQKMTPQMLSTEENKQKLEMLIRTFFNRLHGYHVQYNIVSRETLIDAQKHPEKHKDLIVRVAGYSAFFNVLSKKTQDDIIGRTEQTL
;
A
#
# COMPACT_ATOMS: atom_id res chain seq x y z
N MET A 1 5.97 -26.24 15.27
CA MET A 1 4.58 -26.34 15.79
C MET A 1 4.08 -24.92 16.01
N ASN A 2 3.08 -24.47 15.25
CA ASN A 2 2.55 -23.11 15.40
C ASN A 2 1.73 -23.07 16.69
N ASN A 3 2.21 -22.34 17.69
CA ASN A 3 1.57 -22.22 19.00
C ASN A 3 0.37 -21.26 18.93
N THR A 4 -0.69 -21.65 18.21
CA THR A 4 -1.95 -20.88 18.13
C THR A 4 -2.76 -20.97 19.42
N GLU A 5 -2.38 -21.85 20.35
CA GLU A 5 -3.08 -22.04 21.64
C GLU A 5 -3.00 -20.78 22.51
N HIS A 6 -1.94 -19.98 22.41
CA HIS A 6 -1.75 -18.76 23.19
C HIS A 6 -2.88 -17.72 22.95
N PHE A 7 -3.26 -17.50 21.69
CA PHE A 7 -4.31 -16.55 21.34
C PHE A 7 -5.73 -17.12 21.30
N GLY A 8 -5.88 -18.42 21.60
CA GLY A 8 -7.15 -19.14 21.46
C GLY A 8 -7.49 -19.47 20.00
N LYS A 9 -8.64 -20.09 19.81
CA LYS A 9 -9.15 -20.49 18.49
C LYS A 9 -10.30 -19.60 18.05
N LEU A 10 -10.51 -19.53 16.74
CA LEU A 10 -11.75 -18.99 16.18
C LEU A 10 -12.96 -19.79 16.69
N THR A 11 -14.11 -19.15 16.82
CA THR A 11 -15.37 -19.88 16.97
C THR A 11 -15.61 -20.76 15.74
N ASP A 12 -16.37 -21.86 15.90
CA ASP A 12 -16.67 -22.77 14.78
C ASP A 12 -17.29 -22.02 13.59
N ARG A 13 -18.14 -21.02 13.88
CA ARG A 13 -18.74 -20.14 12.87
C ARG A 13 -17.67 -19.35 12.10
N MET A 14 -16.75 -18.68 12.79
CA MET A 14 -15.71 -17.85 12.15
C MET A 14 -14.68 -18.72 11.44
N GLN A 15 -14.37 -19.90 11.96
CA GLN A 15 -13.52 -20.86 11.26
C GLN A 15 -14.17 -21.29 9.93
N ALA A 16 -15.43 -21.67 9.94
CA ALA A 16 -16.15 -22.05 8.73
C ALA A 16 -16.31 -20.89 7.74
N PHE A 17 -16.51 -19.66 8.21
CA PHE A 17 -16.58 -18.47 7.35
C PHE A 17 -15.22 -18.14 6.71
N ARG A 18 -14.14 -18.24 7.49
CA ARG A 18 -12.78 -18.08 7.01
C ARG A 18 -12.45 -19.09 5.89
N GLU A 19 -12.74 -20.36 6.11
CA GLU A 19 -12.51 -21.42 5.13
C GLU A 19 -13.28 -21.19 3.85
N GLU A 20 -14.58 -20.85 3.93
CA GLU A 20 -15.42 -20.51 2.78
C GLU A 20 -14.82 -19.36 1.95
N VAL A 21 -14.37 -18.29 2.61
CA VAL A 21 -13.76 -17.15 1.91
C VAL A 21 -12.40 -17.51 1.31
N LEU A 22 -11.59 -18.32 2.00
CA LEU A 22 -10.30 -18.75 1.44
C LEU A 22 -10.46 -19.65 0.21
N ASP A 23 -11.43 -20.57 0.23
CA ASP A 23 -11.70 -21.49 -0.88
C ASP A 23 -12.44 -20.81 -2.05
N ALA A 24 -13.02 -19.64 -1.85
CA ALA A 24 -13.69 -18.89 -2.91
C ALA A 24 -12.71 -18.48 -4.01
N LYS A 25 -13.06 -18.82 -5.27
CA LYS A 25 -12.29 -18.41 -6.45
C LYS A 25 -12.58 -16.95 -6.81
N PRO A 26 -11.55 -16.15 -7.15
CA PRO A 26 -11.74 -14.76 -7.54
C PRO A 26 -12.22 -14.66 -8.99
N TYR A 27 -13.52 -14.50 -9.19
CA TYR A 27 -14.09 -14.24 -10.52
C TYR A 27 -14.10 -12.74 -10.84
N ILE A 28 -13.87 -12.41 -12.09
CA ILE A 28 -14.10 -11.06 -12.62
C ILE A 28 -15.59 -10.79 -12.65
N ASP A 29 -16.01 -9.62 -12.18
CA ASP A 29 -17.42 -9.21 -12.04
C ASP A 29 -17.67 -7.94 -12.88
N ALA A 30 -18.55 -8.07 -13.89
CA ALA A 30 -18.89 -6.95 -14.79
C ALA A 30 -19.99 -6.04 -14.26
N GLN A 31 -20.74 -6.42 -13.20
CA GLN A 31 -21.95 -5.70 -12.78
C GLN A 31 -21.69 -4.22 -12.50
N ARG A 32 -20.62 -3.90 -11.73
CA ARG A 32 -20.24 -2.51 -11.47
C ARG A 32 -19.93 -1.75 -12.76
N ALA A 33 -19.19 -2.37 -13.67
CA ALA A 33 -18.79 -1.75 -14.92
C ALA A 33 -19.97 -1.41 -15.81
N VAL A 34 -20.96 -2.29 -15.91
CA VAL A 34 -22.21 -2.06 -16.66
C VAL A 34 -22.97 -0.88 -16.06
N LEU A 35 -23.22 -0.87 -14.75
CA LEU A 35 -23.92 0.22 -14.04
C LEU A 35 -23.18 1.56 -14.16
N ALA A 36 -21.85 1.54 -14.06
CA ALA A 36 -21.03 2.74 -14.27
C ALA A 36 -21.18 3.29 -15.71
N THR A 37 -21.17 2.40 -16.71
CA THR A 37 -21.32 2.76 -18.11
C THR A 37 -22.68 3.41 -18.39
N GLU A 38 -23.74 2.83 -17.86
CA GLU A 38 -25.09 3.40 -17.95
C GLU A 38 -25.15 4.80 -17.34
N ALA A 39 -24.62 4.96 -16.11
CA ALA A 39 -24.61 6.26 -15.43
C ALA A 39 -23.85 7.32 -16.22
N TYR A 40 -22.71 6.98 -16.81
CA TYR A 40 -21.94 7.90 -17.65
C TYR A 40 -22.68 8.27 -18.93
N LYS A 41 -23.33 7.30 -19.60
CA LYS A 41 -24.14 7.57 -20.81
C LYS A 41 -25.34 8.47 -20.53
N GLU A 42 -26.04 8.25 -19.41
CA GLU A 42 -27.21 9.03 -19.01
C GLU A 42 -26.86 10.49 -18.62
N ASN A 43 -25.64 10.73 -18.13
CA ASN A 43 -25.25 11.99 -17.51
C ASN A 43 -24.11 12.74 -18.25
N GLN A 44 -23.92 12.51 -19.55
CA GLN A 44 -22.80 13.08 -20.33
C GLN A 44 -22.71 14.61 -20.26
N ASN A 45 -23.84 15.31 -20.08
CA ASN A 45 -23.91 16.77 -20.06
C ASN A 45 -23.69 17.36 -18.65
N GLN A 46 -23.47 16.56 -17.63
CA GLN A 46 -23.22 17.03 -16.27
C GLN A 46 -21.72 17.27 -16.02
N PRO A 47 -21.37 18.19 -15.10
CA PRO A 47 -19.99 18.30 -14.60
C PRO A 47 -19.48 16.95 -14.09
N ARG A 48 -18.18 16.64 -14.30
CA ARG A 48 -17.59 15.34 -13.96
C ARG A 48 -17.79 14.96 -12.48
N VAL A 49 -17.70 15.93 -11.56
CA VAL A 49 -17.97 15.74 -10.13
C VAL A 49 -19.39 15.18 -9.91
N MET A 50 -20.39 15.70 -10.64
CA MET A 50 -21.77 15.21 -10.56
C MET A 50 -21.92 13.84 -11.22
N VAL A 51 -21.29 13.61 -12.38
CA VAL A 51 -21.31 12.29 -13.05
C VAL A 51 -20.79 11.20 -12.11
N ARG A 52 -19.70 11.45 -11.39
CA ARG A 52 -19.12 10.52 -10.43
C ARG A 52 -20.07 10.23 -9.24
N ALA A 53 -20.74 11.24 -8.73
CA ALA A 53 -21.74 11.05 -7.67
C ALA A 53 -22.92 10.20 -8.15
N LEU A 54 -23.47 10.51 -9.32
CA LEU A 54 -24.59 9.78 -9.93
C LEU A 54 -24.18 8.35 -10.34
N MET A 55 -22.93 8.13 -10.75
CA MET A 55 -22.38 6.81 -10.99
C MET A 55 -22.37 5.98 -9.70
N LEU A 56 -21.84 6.53 -8.59
CA LEU A 56 -21.83 5.82 -7.31
C LEU A 56 -23.25 5.52 -6.84
N GLN A 57 -24.18 6.47 -6.98
CA GLN A 57 -25.60 6.27 -6.68
C GLN A 57 -26.16 5.10 -7.49
N LYS A 58 -26.00 5.09 -8.80
CA LYS A 58 -26.52 4.03 -9.68
C LYS A 58 -25.94 2.65 -9.32
N ILE A 59 -24.67 2.60 -8.98
CA ILE A 59 -24.02 1.35 -8.54
C ILE A 59 -24.62 0.88 -7.24
N LEU A 60 -24.71 1.73 -6.21
CA LEU A 60 -25.23 1.36 -4.88
C LEU A 60 -26.71 0.98 -4.89
N GLU A 61 -27.50 1.57 -5.79
CA GLU A 61 -28.90 1.24 -5.98
C GLU A 61 -29.12 -0.03 -6.82
N GLY A 62 -28.27 -0.27 -7.81
CA GLY A 62 -28.44 -1.34 -8.80
C GLY A 62 -27.69 -2.64 -8.52
N MET A 63 -26.58 -2.58 -7.78
CA MET A 63 -25.77 -3.78 -7.53
C MET A 63 -26.51 -4.84 -6.69
N SER A 64 -26.21 -6.12 -6.95
CA SER A 64 -26.69 -7.24 -6.16
C SER A 64 -26.15 -7.17 -4.74
N ILE A 65 -27.02 -7.38 -3.76
CA ILE A 65 -26.66 -7.45 -2.35
C ILE A 65 -27.00 -8.81 -1.77
N TYR A 66 -26.17 -9.28 -0.83
CA TYR A 66 -26.42 -10.51 -0.06
C TYR A 66 -25.85 -10.38 1.37
N ILE A 67 -26.29 -11.25 2.25
CA ILE A 67 -25.77 -11.41 3.60
C ILE A 67 -25.31 -12.87 3.73
N ASP A 68 -24.04 -13.08 4.02
CA ASP A 68 -23.50 -14.42 4.25
C ASP A 68 -24.12 -15.04 5.51
N ASP A 69 -24.45 -16.32 5.47
CA ASP A 69 -25.12 -17.02 6.58
C ASP A 69 -24.31 -16.99 7.88
N LYS A 70 -22.97 -16.95 7.76
CA LYS A 70 -22.04 -16.94 8.89
C LYS A 70 -21.63 -15.54 9.32
N SER A 71 -21.94 -14.51 8.53
CA SER A 71 -21.49 -13.15 8.80
C SER A 71 -22.31 -12.48 9.91
N LEU A 72 -21.61 -11.71 10.76
CA LEU A 72 -22.20 -10.85 11.78
C LEU A 72 -22.42 -9.42 11.31
N ILE A 73 -21.90 -9.06 10.12
CA ILE A 73 -22.02 -7.73 9.52
C ILE A 73 -22.48 -7.82 8.07
N ALA A 74 -23.27 -6.84 7.63
CA ALA A 74 -23.79 -6.76 6.27
C ALA A 74 -22.85 -5.97 5.34
N GLY A 75 -22.87 -6.32 4.06
CA GLY A 75 -22.15 -5.58 3.00
C GLY A 75 -21.30 -6.49 2.12
N ASN A 76 -21.38 -6.29 0.78
CA ASN A 76 -20.58 -6.99 -0.21
C ASN A 76 -20.14 -6.01 -1.31
N GLN A 77 -18.93 -6.22 -1.88
CA GLN A 77 -18.38 -5.40 -2.95
C GLN A 77 -18.86 -5.82 -4.35
N ALA A 78 -19.11 -7.08 -4.55
CA ALA A 78 -19.41 -7.70 -5.83
C ALA A 78 -20.48 -8.80 -5.65
N THR A 79 -20.85 -9.50 -6.70
CA THR A 79 -21.92 -10.50 -6.68
C THR A 79 -21.63 -11.72 -5.80
N LYS A 80 -20.36 -12.01 -5.50
CA LYS A 80 -19.90 -13.06 -4.58
C LYS A 80 -18.64 -12.64 -3.83
N ASN A 81 -18.31 -13.34 -2.74
CA ASN A 81 -17.06 -13.14 -2.01
C ASN A 81 -15.85 -13.32 -2.92
N LYS A 82 -14.87 -12.41 -2.78
CA LYS A 82 -13.64 -12.32 -3.59
C LYS A 82 -13.83 -12.05 -5.08
N ASN A 83 -15.06 -11.92 -5.60
CA ASN A 83 -15.23 -11.44 -6.97
C ASN A 83 -14.64 -10.04 -7.11
N ALA A 84 -13.97 -9.79 -8.25
CA ALA A 84 -13.24 -8.57 -8.53
C ALA A 84 -13.99 -7.71 -9.55
N PRO A 85 -14.58 -6.58 -9.13
CA PRO A 85 -15.28 -5.68 -10.04
C PRO A 85 -14.31 -4.96 -10.98
N ILE A 86 -14.79 -4.64 -12.17
CA ILE A 86 -14.09 -3.82 -13.15
C ILE A 86 -14.48 -2.35 -12.97
N PHE A 87 -13.48 -1.47 -13.16
CA PHE A 87 -13.57 -0.02 -13.04
C PHE A 87 -13.23 0.61 -14.40
N PRO A 88 -14.14 0.63 -15.36
CA PRO A 88 -13.85 1.01 -16.74
C PRO A 88 -13.47 2.49 -16.90
N GLU A 89 -13.87 3.34 -15.97
CA GLU A 89 -13.52 4.76 -15.93
C GLU A 89 -12.02 5.02 -15.66
N TYR A 90 -11.29 4.01 -15.19
CA TYR A 90 -9.83 4.07 -15.04
C TYR A 90 -9.13 3.53 -16.28
N THR A 91 -9.52 2.34 -16.75
CA THR A 91 -9.00 1.73 -17.98
C THR A 91 -9.84 0.53 -18.41
N MET A 92 -9.94 0.31 -19.72
CA MET A 92 -10.45 -0.94 -20.32
C MET A 92 -9.40 -1.66 -21.17
N GLU A 93 -8.29 -0.99 -21.48
CA GLU A 93 -7.28 -1.52 -22.41
C GLU A 93 -6.71 -2.86 -21.93
N PHE A 94 -6.11 -2.91 -20.74
CA PHE A 94 -5.54 -4.17 -20.25
C PHE A 94 -6.61 -5.25 -20.05
N VAL A 95 -7.83 -4.86 -19.63
CA VAL A 95 -8.93 -5.80 -19.42
C VAL A 95 -9.27 -6.50 -20.72
N MET A 96 -9.35 -5.77 -21.83
CA MET A 96 -9.63 -6.34 -23.16
C MET A 96 -8.47 -7.15 -23.70
N ASN A 97 -7.23 -6.67 -23.53
CA ASN A 97 -6.02 -7.35 -23.98
C ASN A 97 -5.78 -8.68 -23.23
N GLU A 98 -6.16 -8.77 -21.97
CA GLU A 98 -5.93 -9.92 -21.10
C GLU A 98 -7.17 -10.80 -20.90
N LEU A 99 -8.29 -10.53 -21.61
CA LEU A 99 -9.59 -11.17 -21.39
C LEU A 99 -9.53 -12.70 -21.44
N ASP A 100 -8.69 -13.28 -22.30
CA ASP A 100 -8.49 -14.73 -22.45
C ASP A 100 -7.21 -15.23 -21.75
N LEU A 101 -6.53 -14.37 -21.01
CA LEU A 101 -5.26 -14.66 -20.33
C LEU A 101 -5.38 -14.70 -18.79
N PHE A 102 -6.44 -14.14 -18.20
CA PHE A 102 -6.59 -14.05 -16.74
C PHE A 102 -6.44 -15.39 -16.01
N GLU A 103 -6.96 -16.47 -16.59
CA GLU A 103 -6.87 -17.82 -16.03
C GLU A 103 -5.52 -18.52 -16.27
N LYS A 104 -4.67 -17.95 -17.14
CA LYS A 104 -3.36 -18.52 -17.56
C LYS A 104 -2.18 -17.83 -16.90
N ARG A 105 -2.43 -16.88 -16.01
CA ARG A 105 -1.37 -16.11 -15.33
C ARG A 105 -0.51 -16.99 -14.42
N ASP A 106 0.78 -16.68 -14.36
CA ASP A 106 1.68 -17.20 -13.34
C ASP A 106 1.57 -16.32 -12.08
N GLY A 107 0.68 -16.67 -11.17
CA GLY A 107 0.29 -15.88 -10.01
C GLY A 107 -0.89 -14.92 -10.27
N ASP A 108 -1.58 -14.52 -9.22
CA ASP A 108 -2.74 -13.60 -9.28
C ASP A 108 -3.78 -13.99 -10.35
N VAL A 109 -4.16 -15.25 -10.36
CA VAL A 109 -5.12 -15.82 -11.32
C VAL A 109 -6.52 -15.30 -11.01
N PHE A 110 -7.22 -14.83 -12.04
CA PHE A 110 -8.64 -14.53 -12.02
C PHE A 110 -9.42 -15.43 -12.97
N TYR A 111 -10.61 -15.83 -12.54
CA TYR A 111 -11.53 -16.61 -13.37
C TYR A 111 -12.53 -15.67 -14.04
N ILE A 112 -13.01 -16.03 -15.25
CA ILE A 112 -13.97 -15.21 -15.98
C ILE A 112 -14.93 -16.09 -16.77
N THR A 113 -16.24 -15.77 -16.73
CA THR A 113 -17.25 -16.48 -17.52
C THR A 113 -17.39 -15.87 -18.90
N GLU A 114 -17.88 -16.64 -19.88
CA GLU A 114 -18.16 -16.11 -21.23
C GLU A 114 -19.21 -14.99 -21.20
N GLU A 115 -20.24 -15.11 -20.36
CA GLU A 115 -21.22 -14.04 -20.15
C GLU A 115 -20.54 -12.72 -19.68
N THR A 116 -19.64 -12.80 -18.72
CA THR A 116 -18.86 -11.64 -18.26
C THR A 116 -17.99 -11.05 -19.37
N LYS A 117 -17.36 -11.90 -20.21
CA LYS A 117 -16.59 -11.42 -21.37
C LYS A 117 -17.45 -10.68 -22.37
N GLU A 118 -18.65 -11.18 -22.67
CA GLU A 118 -19.62 -10.55 -23.58
C GLU A 118 -20.04 -9.19 -23.06
N GLN A 119 -20.42 -9.09 -21.77
CA GLN A 119 -20.77 -7.82 -21.12
C GLN A 119 -19.64 -6.79 -21.19
N LEU A 120 -18.41 -7.21 -20.96
CA LEU A 120 -17.24 -6.32 -21.02
C LEU A 120 -16.96 -5.86 -22.47
N ARG A 121 -17.09 -6.75 -23.48
CA ARG A 121 -16.96 -6.39 -24.91
C ARG A 121 -18.02 -5.38 -25.34
N GLU A 122 -19.24 -5.48 -24.82
CA GLU A 122 -20.34 -4.55 -25.17
C GLU A 122 -20.08 -3.13 -24.67
N ILE A 123 -19.53 -2.99 -23.45
CA ILE A 123 -19.28 -1.65 -22.87
C ILE A 123 -17.94 -1.06 -23.29
N ALA A 124 -16.94 -1.83 -23.69
CA ALA A 124 -15.58 -1.40 -23.95
C ALA A 124 -15.48 -0.23 -24.97
N PRO A 125 -16.22 -0.19 -26.10
CA PRO A 125 -16.11 0.89 -27.06
C PRO A 125 -16.46 2.28 -26.49
N PHE A 126 -17.34 2.35 -25.49
CA PHE A 126 -17.67 3.62 -24.84
C PHE A 126 -16.47 4.18 -24.05
N TRP A 127 -15.63 3.30 -23.50
CA TRP A 127 -14.51 3.64 -22.63
C TRP A 127 -13.18 3.82 -23.36
N GLU A 128 -13.08 3.55 -24.64
CA GLU A 128 -11.82 3.60 -25.40
C GLU A 128 -11.04 4.91 -25.20
N ASN A 129 -11.75 6.08 -25.23
CA ASN A 129 -11.18 7.41 -25.01
C ASN A 129 -11.79 8.14 -23.79
N ASN A 130 -12.61 7.47 -22.99
CA ASN A 130 -13.33 8.05 -21.86
C ASN A 130 -12.80 7.63 -20.48
N ASN A 131 -11.58 7.11 -20.40
CA ASN A 131 -10.97 6.61 -19.18
C ASN A 131 -9.77 7.43 -18.74
N LEU A 132 -9.35 7.25 -17.48
CA LEU A 132 -8.22 7.96 -16.88
C LEU A 132 -6.92 7.74 -17.68
N ARG A 133 -6.65 6.49 -18.09
CA ARG A 133 -5.41 6.14 -18.80
C ARG A 133 -5.29 6.93 -20.11
N ALA A 134 -6.27 6.81 -20.99
CA ALA A 134 -6.25 7.50 -22.29
C ALA A 134 -6.14 9.02 -22.13
N ARG A 135 -6.84 9.61 -21.14
CA ARG A 135 -6.78 11.05 -20.87
C ARG A 135 -5.48 11.47 -20.18
N GLY A 136 -4.91 10.65 -19.34
CA GLY A 136 -3.60 10.87 -18.72
C GLY A 136 -2.49 10.87 -19.75
N GLU A 137 -2.48 9.87 -20.63
CA GLU A 137 -1.52 9.75 -21.74
C GLU A 137 -1.60 10.96 -22.69
N ALA A 138 -2.81 11.43 -23.00
CA ALA A 138 -3.02 12.62 -23.84
C ALA A 138 -2.50 13.94 -23.23
N LEU A 139 -2.17 13.97 -21.93
CA LEU A 139 -1.59 15.13 -21.25
C LEU A 139 -0.05 15.07 -21.17
N LEU A 140 0.55 13.95 -21.54
CA LEU A 140 2.00 13.80 -21.47
C LEU A 140 2.69 14.63 -22.56
N PRO A 141 3.76 15.38 -22.22
CA PRO A 141 4.58 16.05 -23.22
C PRO A 141 5.51 15.03 -23.91
N GLU A 142 5.82 15.26 -25.18
CA GLU A 142 6.67 14.41 -26.02
C GLU A 142 8.04 14.05 -25.38
N GLU A 143 8.57 14.95 -24.53
CA GLU A 143 9.88 14.72 -23.85
C GLU A 143 9.87 13.48 -22.91
N VAL A 144 8.69 12.93 -22.56
CA VAL A 144 8.56 11.76 -21.69
C VAL A 144 8.07 10.49 -22.39
N ASP A 145 7.83 10.54 -23.70
CA ASP A 145 7.32 9.39 -24.47
C ASP A 145 8.23 8.17 -24.34
N VAL A 146 9.54 8.36 -24.37
CA VAL A 146 10.53 7.28 -24.21
C VAL A 146 10.38 6.54 -22.88
N PHE A 147 9.99 7.23 -21.82
CA PHE A 147 9.81 6.61 -20.49
C PHE A 147 8.50 5.84 -20.38
N MET A 148 7.46 6.27 -21.10
CA MET A 148 6.20 5.55 -21.21
C MET A 148 6.37 4.27 -22.05
N GLU A 149 7.01 4.37 -23.22
CA GLU A 149 7.30 3.22 -24.09
C GLU A 149 8.16 2.15 -23.42
N THR A 150 9.13 2.56 -22.61
CA THR A 150 10.05 1.62 -21.95
C THR A 150 9.55 1.12 -20.59
N GLY A 151 8.49 1.73 -20.05
CA GLY A 151 7.94 1.40 -18.75
C GLY A 151 8.90 1.57 -17.57
N VAL A 152 9.98 2.35 -17.74
CA VAL A 152 11.08 2.47 -16.75
C VAL A 152 10.61 2.97 -15.39
N PHE A 153 9.57 3.80 -15.32
CA PHE A 153 9.00 4.29 -14.07
C PHE A 153 7.93 3.40 -13.45
N GLY A 154 7.57 2.29 -14.09
CA GLY A 154 6.57 1.38 -13.55
C GLY A 154 5.17 1.99 -13.36
N MET A 155 4.78 2.93 -14.22
CA MET A 155 3.54 3.71 -14.11
C MET A 155 2.27 2.93 -14.46
N GLU A 156 2.40 1.78 -15.08
CA GLU A 156 1.29 0.98 -15.63
C GLU A 156 0.17 0.74 -14.61
N GLY A 157 0.53 0.33 -13.40
CA GLY A 157 -0.45 0.11 -12.34
C GLY A 157 -1.19 1.39 -11.92
N LYS A 158 -0.52 2.52 -11.90
CA LYS A 158 -1.11 3.81 -11.47
C LYS A 158 -2.06 4.40 -12.50
N LEU A 159 -1.69 4.33 -13.78
CA LEU A 159 -2.58 4.68 -14.88
C LEU A 159 -3.87 3.85 -14.88
N ASN A 160 -3.77 2.58 -14.55
CA ASN A 160 -4.89 1.66 -14.55
C ASN A 160 -5.71 1.69 -13.25
N ALA A 161 -5.11 2.05 -12.11
CA ALA A 161 -5.77 1.99 -10.81
C ALA A 161 -6.13 3.37 -10.24
N GLY A 162 -5.43 4.42 -10.61
CA GLY A 162 -5.64 5.78 -10.10
C GLY A 162 -5.15 6.00 -8.67
N ASP A 163 -4.60 5.00 -8.00
CA ASP A 163 -4.09 5.03 -6.62
C ASP A 163 -5.10 5.54 -5.56
N ALA A 164 -4.82 5.41 -4.29
CA ALA A 164 -5.62 5.97 -3.20
C ALA A 164 -4.73 6.36 -2.01
N HIS A 165 -4.15 5.42 -1.27
CA HIS A 165 -3.20 5.61 -0.16
C HIS A 165 -3.65 6.67 0.84
N LEU A 166 -4.77 6.44 1.49
CA LEU A 166 -5.34 7.33 2.51
C LEU A 166 -6.17 6.57 3.54
N ALA A 167 -6.52 7.25 4.62
CA ALA A 167 -7.57 6.86 5.56
C ALA A 167 -8.49 8.06 5.78
N VAL A 168 -9.82 7.85 5.74
CA VAL A 168 -10.83 8.87 6.01
C VAL A 168 -10.98 9.12 7.51
N ASN A 169 -11.75 10.14 7.89
CA ASN A 169 -11.96 10.49 9.29
C ASN A 169 -13.05 9.61 9.92
N TYR A 170 -12.70 8.35 10.23
CA TYR A 170 -13.63 7.41 10.89
C TYR A 170 -14.14 7.91 12.24
N GLN A 171 -13.31 8.58 13.03
CA GLN A 171 -13.72 9.13 14.31
C GLN A 171 -14.93 10.06 14.15
N ARG A 172 -14.87 10.98 13.19
CA ARG A 172 -15.95 11.93 12.92
C ARG A 172 -17.17 11.27 12.30
N ILE A 173 -16.98 10.27 11.45
CA ILE A 173 -18.08 9.48 10.86
C ILE A 173 -18.89 8.81 11.98
N LEU A 174 -18.21 8.21 12.95
CA LEU A 174 -18.88 7.53 14.06
C LEU A 174 -19.59 8.51 15.01
N SER A 175 -19.00 9.69 15.28
CA SER A 175 -19.58 10.67 16.20
C SER A 175 -20.75 11.47 15.60
N ASP A 176 -20.66 11.86 14.34
CA ASP A 176 -21.61 12.79 13.69
C ASP A 176 -22.63 12.05 12.80
N GLY A 177 -22.26 10.86 12.31
CA GLY A 177 -22.96 10.19 11.23
C GLY A 177 -22.92 10.99 9.93
N LEU A 178 -23.32 10.39 8.80
CA LEU A 178 -23.47 11.12 7.54
C LEU A 178 -24.52 12.22 7.62
N LYS A 179 -25.45 12.14 8.56
CA LYS A 179 -26.43 13.19 8.88
C LYS A 179 -25.78 14.50 9.30
N GLY A 180 -24.69 14.44 10.10
CA GLY A 180 -23.91 15.62 10.46
C GLY A 180 -23.24 16.26 9.26
N TYR A 181 -22.68 15.45 8.36
CA TYR A 181 -22.09 15.90 7.09
C TYR A 181 -23.16 16.53 6.18
N GLU A 182 -24.31 15.89 6.02
CA GLU A 182 -25.43 16.41 5.25
C GLU A 182 -25.89 17.79 5.75
N LYS A 183 -26.06 17.94 7.06
CA LYS A 183 -26.41 19.21 7.69
C LYS A 183 -25.40 20.30 7.34
N ARG A 184 -24.10 20.03 7.56
CA ARG A 184 -23.03 20.99 7.27
C ARG A 184 -22.98 21.39 5.80
N VAL A 185 -23.14 20.45 4.88
CA VAL A 185 -23.15 20.72 3.44
C VAL A 185 -24.34 21.60 3.05
N LYS A 186 -25.54 21.33 3.61
CA LYS A 186 -26.73 22.15 3.38
C LYS A 186 -26.56 23.59 3.88
N GLU A 187 -25.96 23.78 5.05
CA GLU A 187 -25.67 25.10 5.63
C GLU A 187 -24.67 25.87 4.75
N LEU A 188 -23.54 25.26 4.39
CA LEU A 188 -22.54 25.91 3.53
C LEU A 188 -23.08 26.22 2.15
N ARG A 189 -23.87 25.33 1.55
CA ARG A 189 -24.50 25.56 0.25
C ARG A 189 -25.50 26.70 0.28
N ALA A 190 -26.29 26.85 1.34
CA ALA A 190 -27.25 27.93 1.51
C ALA A 190 -26.58 29.29 1.72
N ALA A 191 -25.32 29.29 2.20
CA ALA A 191 -24.52 30.51 2.40
C ALA A 191 -23.71 30.95 1.17
N LEU A 192 -23.80 30.25 0.03
CA LEU A 192 -23.07 30.60 -1.19
C LEU A 192 -23.55 31.92 -1.77
N ASP A 193 -22.60 32.80 -2.08
CA ASP A 193 -22.82 33.99 -2.91
C ASP A 193 -22.43 33.70 -4.36
N PHE A 194 -23.41 33.59 -5.24
CA PHE A 194 -23.17 33.25 -6.65
C PHE A 194 -22.60 34.43 -7.48
N THR A 195 -22.33 35.56 -6.87
CA THR A 195 -21.51 36.63 -7.49
C THR A 195 -20.00 36.27 -7.40
N ASP A 196 -19.60 35.37 -6.49
CA ASP A 196 -18.29 34.78 -6.47
C ASP A 196 -18.25 33.58 -7.44
N PRO A 197 -17.39 33.62 -8.48
CA PRO A 197 -17.28 32.51 -9.44
C PRO A 197 -16.97 31.14 -8.82
N GLU A 198 -16.18 31.08 -7.72
CA GLU A 198 -15.89 29.81 -7.02
C GLU A 198 -17.15 29.15 -6.45
N SER A 199 -18.19 29.94 -6.14
CA SER A 199 -19.46 29.41 -5.63
C SER A 199 -20.19 28.51 -6.62
N ILE A 200 -19.91 28.62 -7.91
CA ILE A 200 -20.48 27.74 -8.94
C ILE A 200 -19.95 26.33 -8.75
N ASP A 201 -18.64 26.17 -8.65
CA ASP A 201 -17.99 24.85 -8.48
C ASP A 201 -18.29 24.27 -7.10
N LYS A 202 -18.25 25.08 -6.02
CA LYS A 202 -18.64 24.68 -4.67
C LYS A 202 -20.08 24.15 -4.63
N ASN A 203 -21.02 24.80 -5.32
CA ASN A 203 -22.40 24.33 -5.38
C ASN A 203 -22.53 22.97 -6.09
N VAL A 204 -21.77 22.75 -7.18
CA VAL A 204 -21.74 21.44 -7.84
C VAL A 204 -21.20 20.37 -6.91
N PHE A 205 -20.10 20.64 -6.23
CA PHE A 205 -19.51 19.71 -5.26
C PHE A 205 -20.47 19.39 -4.10
N TYR A 206 -21.10 20.41 -3.51
CA TYR A 206 -22.06 20.20 -2.42
C TYR A 206 -23.30 19.41 -2.86
N LYS A 207 -23.80 19.65 -4.09
CA LYS A 207 -24.88 18.82 -4.65
C LYS A 207 -24.43 17.37 -4.82
N ALA A 208 -23.23 17.13 -5.32
CA ALA A 208 -22.67 15.81 -5.50
C ALA A 208 -22.50 15.05 -4.17
N VAL A 209 -22.03 15.74 -3.12
CA VAL A 209 -21.92 15.18 -1.77
C VAL A 209 -23.30 14.77 -1.21
N LEU A 210 -24.34 15.60 -1.41
CA LEU A 210 -25.70 15.25 -0.98
C LEU A 210 -26.25 14.02 -1.71
N VAL A 211 -26.01 13.90 -3.01
CA VAL A 211 -26.38 12.72 -3.82
C VAL A 211 -25.70 11.45 -3.25
N VAL A 212 -24.40 11.54 -2.96
CA VAL A 212 -23.65 10.38 -2.44
C VAL A 212 -24.11 9.99 -1.03
N ILE A 213 -24.36 10.95 -0.14
CA ILE A 213 -24.88 10.66 1.21
C ILE A 213 -26.23 9.93 1.12
N ASP A 214 -27.14 10.41 0.25
CA ASP A 214 -28.42 9.76 0.03
C ASP A 214 -28.28 8.35 -0.56
N ALA A 215 -27.36 8.17 -1.51
CA ALA A 215 -27.03 6.87 -2.09
C ALA A 215 -26.52 5.87 -1.04
N VAL A 216 -25.63 6.30 -0.14
CA VAL A 216 -25.13 5.46 0.97
C VAL A 216 -26.29 5.06 1.90
N ARG A 217 -27.14 6.02 2.26
CA ARG A 217 -28.33 5.76 3.08
C ARG A 217 -29.26 4.73 2.42
N ASN A 218 -29.58 4.91 1.15
CA ASN A 218 -30.41 3.98 0.40
C ASN A 218 -29.80 2.57 0.34
N PHE A 219 -28.48 2.49 0.13
CA PHE A 219 -27.75 1.22 0.12
C PHE A 219 -27.86 0.47 1.44
N THR A 220 -27.63 1.15 2.56
CA THR A 220 -27.75 0.51 3.89
C THR A 220 -29.20 0.12 4.24
N GLN A 221 -30.21 0.89 3.78
CA GLN A 221 -31.61 0.54 3.90
C GLN A 221 -31.98 -0.74 3.12
N ARG A 222 -31.35 -0.97 1.96
CA ARG A 222 -31.51 -2.24 1.22
C ARG A 222 -31.06 -3.43 2.06
N TYR A 223 -29.91 -3.31 2.77
CA TYR A 223 -29.44 -4.37 3.69
C TYR A 223 -30.33 -4.52 4.90
N SER A 224 -30.86 -3.44 5.47
CA SER A 224 -31.84 -3.50 6.56
C SER A 224 -33.05 -4.32 6.15
N LYS A 225 -33.61 -4.04 4.98
CA LYS A 225 -34.75 -4.78 4.44
C LYS A 225 -34.40 -6.25 4.19
N LEU A 226 -33.25 -6.53 3.55
CA LEU A 226 -32.80 -7.89 3.28
C LEU A 226 -32.60 -8.69 4.57
N ALA A 227 -31.97 -8.11 5.58
CA ALA A 227 -31.76 -8.77 6.88
C ALA A 227 -33.09 -9.13 7.55
N LYS A 228 -34.11 -8.26 7.49
CA LYS A 228 -35.45 -8.52 8.00
C LYS A 228 -36.14 -9.65 7.23
N GLU A 229 -36.07 -9.64 5.90
CA GLU A 229 -36.62 -10.68 5.04
C GLU A 229 -36.00 -12.07 5.31
N LEU A 230 -34.71 -12.11 5.62
CA LEU A 230 -34.01 -13.32 6.02
C LEU A 230 -34.41 -13.74 7.42
N ALA A 231 -34.54 -12.82 8.38
CA ALA A 231 -35.00 -13.11 9.74
C ALA A 231 -36.39 -13.69 9.76
N ASP A 232 -37.32 -13.23 8.91
CA ASP A 232 -38.69 -13.74 8.81
C ASP A 232 -38.74 -15.21 8.32
N LYS A 233 -37.70 -15.65 7.58
CA LYS A 233 -37.57 -17.02 7.06
C LYS A 233 -36.72 -17.93 7.96
N GLU A 234 -35.93 -17.33 8.89
CA GLU A 234 -34.97 -18.05 9.72
C GLU A 234 -35.69 -18.84 10.82
N THR A 235 -35.25 -20.08 11.01
CA THR A 235 -35.79 -21.01 12.02
C THR A 235 -34.92 -21.12 13.27
N ASP A 236 -33.62 -20.87 13.14
CA ASP A 236 -32.71 -20.77 14.29
C ASP A 236 -32.96 -19.46 15.06
N ALA A 237 -33.34 -19.58 16.31
CA ALA A 237 -33.74 -18.45 17.13
C ALA A 237 -32.60 -17.43 17.33
N LYS A 238 -31.36 -17.91 17.50
CA LYS A 238 -30.19 -17.04 17.67
C LYS A 238 -29.87 -16.28 16.39
N ARG A 239 -29.82 -16.98 15.25
CA ARG A 239 -29.58 -16.37 13.95
C ARG A 239 -30.69 -15.38 13.58
N LYS A 240 -31.93 -15.68 13.85
CA LYS A 240 -33.05 -14.77 13.66
C LYS A 240 -32.89 -13.47 14.46
N GLU A 241 -32.51 -13.56 15.72
CA GLU A 241 -32.23 -12.37 16.55
C GLU A 241 -31.08 -11.56 16.00
N GLU A 242 -29.95 -12.19 15.58
CA GLU A 242 -28.83 -11.54 14.95
C GLU A 242 -29.22 -10.78 13.67
N LEU A 243 -30.06 -11.39 12.81
CA LEU A 243 -30.57 -10.77 11.59
C LEU A 243 -31.49 -9.59 11.86
N LEU A 244 -32.36 -9.67 12.87
CA LEU A 244 -33.21 -8.56 13.32
C LEU A 244 -32.34 -7.39 13.82
N GLN A 245 -31.35 -7.68 14.67
CA GLN A 245 -30.41 -6.68 15.14
C GLN A 245 -29.62 -6.07 13.99
N MET A 246 -29.17 -6.88 13.02
CA MET A 246 -28.48 -6.40 11.81
C MET A 246 -29.39 -5.47 10.99
N SER A 247 -30.67 -5.79 10.85
CA SER A 247 -31.67 -4.95 10.19
C SER A 247 -31.76 -3.57 10.85
N GLU A 248 -31.85 -3.50 12.17
CA GLU A 248 -31.93 -2.25 12.94
C GLU A 248 -30.64 -1.42 12.79
N ILE A 249 -29.49 -2.07 12.90
CA ILE A 249 -28.19 -1.43 12.75
C ILE A 249 -28.02 -0.85 11.34
N CYS A 250 -28.33 -1.62 10.29
CA CYS A 250 -28.24 -1.17 8.90
C CYS A 250 -29.22 -0.03 8.58
N ALA A 251 -30.37 0.03 9.27
CA ALA A 251 -31.32 1.15 9.15
C ALA A 251 -30.75 2.46 9.72
N LYS A 252 -29.83 2.37 10.68
CA LYS A 252 -29.29 3.48 11.45
C LYS A 252 -27.95 3.99 10.92
N VAL A 253 -26.95 3.11 10.81
CA VAL A 253 -25.57 3.49 10.50
C VAL A 253 -25.19 3.19 9.04
N PRO A 254 -24.29 4.00 8.43
CA PRO A 254 -23.53 5.13 8.95
C PRO A 254 -24.25 6.49 8.89
N TYR A 255 -25.56 6.52 8.59
CA TYR A 255 -26.29 7.78 8.44
C TYR A 255 -26.44 8.51 9.79
N GLU A 256 -26.96 7.83 10.83
CA GLU A 256 -26.96 8.34 12.20
C GLU A 256 -25.64 8.01 12.92
N PRO A 257 -25.28 8.76 13.97
CA PRO A 257 -24.12 8.43 14.81
C PRO A 257 -24.20 7.03 15.40
N ALA A 258 -23.04 6.36 15.53
CA ALA A 258 -22.96 5.08 16.23
C ALA A 258 -23.08 5.31 17.76
N THR A 259 -23.76 4.42 18.45
CA THR A 259 -23.95 4.47 19.91
C THR A 259 -23.52 3.21 20.65
N SER A 260 -23.16 2.16 19.92
CA SER A 260 -22.63 0.89 20.43
C SER A 260 -21.41 0.42 19.61
N PHE A 261 -20.64 -0.51 20.16
CA PHE A 261 -19.49 -1.09 19.47
C PHE A 261 -19.90 -1.81 18.18
N ARG A 262 -21.00 -2.55 18.20
CA ARG A 262 -21.51 -3.27 17.03
C ARG A 262 -21.96 -2.31 15.92
N GLU A 263 -22.63 -1.22 16.25
CA GLU A 263 -22.97 -0.15 15.30
C GLU A 263 -21.71 0.50 14.72
N ALA A 264 -20.71 0.76 15.56
CA ALA A 264 -19.45 1.34 15.12
C ALA A 264 -18.71 0.43 14.13
N VAL A 265 -18.63 -0.88 14.39
CA VAL A 265 -18.01 -1.86 13.47
C VAL A 265 -18.77 -1.92 12.14
N GLN A 266 -20.10 -1.98 12.17
CA GLN A 266 -20.90 -1.99 10.93
C GLN A 266 -20.76 -0.67 10.14
N SER A 267 -20.71 0.46 10.83
CA SER A 267 -20.52 1.77 10.21
C SER A 267 -19.16 1.86 9.51
N VAL A 268 -18.09 1.48 10.22
CA VAL A 268 -16.72 1.46 9.65
C VAL A 268 -16.66 0.53 8.44
N TRP A 269 -17.27 -0.66 8.53
CA TRP A 269 -17.28 -1.59 7.40
C TRP A 269 -18.04 -1.04 6.19
N PHE A 270 -19.23 -0.45 6.35
CA PHE A 270 -19.96 0.13 5.23
C PHE A 270 -19.17 1.24 4.54
N ILE A 271 -18.54 2.12 5.32
CA ILE A 271 -17.73 3.20 4.76
C ILE A 271 -16.53 2.63 4.01
N GLN A 272 -15.77 1.70 4.62
CA GLN A 272 -14.63 1.05 3.97
C GLN A 272 -15.04 0.36 2.66
N LEU A 273 -16.13 -0.38 2.70
CA LEU A 273 -16.69 -1.08 1.54
C LEU A 273 -17.07 -0.11 0.41
N ILE A 274 -17.79 0.96 0.73
CA ILE A 274 -18.29 1.89 -0.30
C ILE A 274 -17.13 2.69 -0.90
N LEU A 275 -16.13 3.07 -0.11
CA LEU A 275 -14.89 3.66 -0.65
C LEU A 275 -14.19 2.72 -1.66
N GLN A 276 -14.21 1.40 -1.39
CA GLN A 276 -13.65 0.40 -2.31
C GLN A 276 -14.52 0.18 -3.57
N ILE A 277 -15.80 0.53 -3.51
CA ILE A 277 -16.73 0.54 -4.67
C ILE A 277 -16.59 1.84 -5.47
N GLU A 278 -16.37 2.98 -4.81
CA GLU A 278 -16.21 4.29 -5.45
C GLU A 278 -14.95 4.38 -6.30
N SER A 279 -13.83 3.90 -5.79
CA SER A 279 -12.50 4.08 -6.39
C SER A 279 -11.82 2.74 -6.69
N ASN A 280 -11.09 2.68 -7.81
CA ASN A 280 -10.24 1.54 -8.17
C ASN A 280 -8.90 1.55 -7.40
N GLY A 281 -8.57 2.61 -6.67
CA GLY A 281 -7.35 2.69 -5.89
C GLY A 281 -7.26 1.60 -4.81
N HIS A 282 -6.03 1.36 -4.34
CA HIS A 282 -5.74 0.47 -3.21
C HIS A 282 -5.25 1.27 -1.99
N SER A 283 -4.93 0.59 -0.89
CA SER A 283 -4.38 1.21 0.33
C SER A 283 -5.36 2.14 1.06
N LEU A 284 -6.68 1.99 0.82
CA LEU A 284 -7.70 2.58 1.67
C LEU A 284 -7.62 1.91 3.04
N SER A 285 -7.12 2.64 4.04
CA SER A 285 -6.74 2.09 5.34
C SER A 285 -7.70 2.50 6.44
N TYR A 286 -7.72 1.72 7.53
CA TYR A 286 -8.61 1.96 8.68
C TYR A 286 -8.08 3.03 9.64
N GLY A 287 -6.79 3.43 9.52
CA GLY A 287 -6.18 4.36 10.44
C GLY A 287 -5.96 3.78 11.84
N ARG A 288 -6.00 4.63 12.86
CA ARG A 288 -5.79 4.27 14.28
C ARG A 288 -7.02 3.61 14.88
N PHE A 289 -7.30 2.39 14.45
CA PHE A 289 -8.53 1.66 14.73
C PHE A 289 -8.84 1.52 16.22
N ASP A 290 -7.85 1.16 17.03
CA ASP A 290 -7.99 0.99 18.47
C ASP A 290 -8.29 2.29 19.23
N GLN A 291 -7.99 3.45 18.64
CA GLN A 291 -8.25 4.74 19.27
C GLN A 291 -9.68 5.24 19.07
N TYR A 292 -10.15 5.27 17.82
CA TYR A 292 -11.49 5.78 17.53
C TYR A 292 -12.62 4.78 17.85
N MET A 293 -12.31 3.49 17.94
CA MET A 293 -13.26 2.43 18.31
C MET A 293 -13.36 2.21 19.82
N TYR A 294 -12.28 2.53 20.57
CA TYR A 294 -12.22 2.25 22.00
C TYR A 294 -13.35 2.84 22.84
N PRO A 295 -13.81 4.09 22.63
CA PRO A 295 -14.93 4.63 23.40
C PRO A 295 -16.23 3.81 23.32
N TYR A 296 -16.49 3.24 22.16
CA TYR A 296 -17.67 2.38 21.92
C TYR A 296 -17.50 1.01 22.58
N TYR A 297 -16.30 0.44 22.45
CA TYR A 297 -15.95 -0.84 23.05
C TYR A 297 -16.05 -0.81 24.57
N ILE A 298 -15.33 0.09 25.21
CA ILE A 298 -15.25 0.15 26.68
C ILE A 298 -16.58 0.53 27.32
N LYS A 299 -17.38 1.37 26.65
CA LYS A 299 -18.75 1.67 27.08
C LYS A 299 -19.61 0.42 27.12
N ASP A 300 -19.65 -0.34 26.04
CA ASP A 300 -20.50 -1.53 25.94
C ASP A 300 -20.02 -2.66 26.88
N ILE A 301 -18.70 -2.81 27.10
CA ILE A 301 -18.13 -3.72 28.10
C ILE A 301 -18.59 -3.32 29.51
N ASN A 302 -18.46 -2.06 29.88
CA ASN A 302 -18.83 -1.56 31.21
C ASN A 302 -20.35 -1.64 31.47
N GLU A 303 -21.16 -1.50 30.45
CA GLU A 303 -22.62 -1.64 30.51
C GLU A 303 -23.08 -3.10 30.39
N GLY A 304 -22.16 -4.06 30.21
CA GLY A 304 -22.48 -5.49 30.04
C GLY A 304 -23.26 -5.81 28.76
N LYS A 305 -23.19 -4.95 27.73
CA LYS A 305 -23.88 -5.13 26.46
C LYS A 305 -23.12 -6.03 25.50
N ILE A 306 -21.81 -6.14 25.68
CA ILE A 306 -20.94 -7.02 24.91
C ILE A 306 -19.86 -7.60 25.82
N THR A 307 -19.50 -8.84 25.60
CA THR A 307 -18.33 -9.48 26.22
C THR A 307 -17.09 -9.30 25.35
N LYS A 308 -15.89 -9.53 25.94
CA LYS A 308 -14.64 -9.54 25.18
C LYS A 308 -14.68 -10.57 24.04
N ASP A 309 -15.25 -11.77 24.30
CA ASP A 309 -15.31 -12.83 23.29
C ASP A 309 -16.26 -12.48 22.13
N GLU A 310 -17.38 -11.83 22.41
CA GLU A 310 -18.28 -11.33 21.36
C GLU A 310 -17.62 -10.20 20.55
N ALA A 311 -16.90 -9.30 21.19
CA ALA A 311 -16.14 -8.27 20.50
C ALA A 311 -15.04 -8.89 19.61
N LEU A 312 -14.35 -9.91 20.11
CA LEU A 312 -13.34 -10.67 19.37
C LEU A 312 -13.95 -11.37 18.16
N GLU A 313 -15.10 -12.06 18.31
CA GLU A 313 -15.79 -12.69 17.19
C GLU A 313 -16.25 -11.67 16.13
N LEU A 314 -16.75 -10.52 16.58
CA LEU A 314 -17.17 -9.44 15.67
C LEU A 314 -15.97 -8.86 14.86
N LEU A 315 -14.81 -8.67 15.50
CA LEU A 315 -13.60 -8.23 14.80
C LEU A 315 -13.05 -9.29 13.86
N THR A 316 -13.06 -10.57 14.25
CA THR A 316 -12.66 -11.65 13.33
C THR A 316 -13.56 -11.71 12.10
N CYS A 317 -14.87 -11.48 12.27
CA CYS A 317 -15.81 -11.34 11.15
C CYS A 317 -15.43 -10.14 10.25
N LEU A 318 -15.12 -8.98 10.82
CA LEU A 318 -14.67 -7.80 10.08
C LEU A 318 -13.42 -8.08 9.24
N TRP A 319 -12.43 -8.80 9.79
CA TRP A 319 -11.20 -9.13 9.06
C TRP A 319 -11.45 -10.14 7.93
N ILE A 320 -12.32 -11.11 8.14
CA ILE A 320 -12.73 -12.03 7.07
C ILE A 320 -13.44 -11.26 5.94
N LYS A 321 -14.35 -10.34 6.28
CA LYS A 321 -15.00 -9.46 5.30
C LYS A 321 -14.00 -8.55 4.60
N THR A 322 -13.00 -8.02 5.31
CA THR A 322 -11.93 -7.20 4.72
C THR A 322 -11.15 -7.98 3.63
N LEU A 323 -10.94 -9.28 3.82
CA LEU A 323 -10.31 -10.15 2.83
C LEU A 323 -11.18 -10.38 1.58
N THR A 324 -12.50 -10.20 1.65
CA THR A 324 -13.40 -10.38 0.49
C THR A 324 -13.26 -9.26 -0.55
N ILE A 325 -12.68 -8.12 -0.17
CA ILE A 325 -12.42 -7.00 -1.10
C ILE A 325 -11.35 -7.41 -2.11
N ASN A 326 -11.66 -7.24 -3.38
CA ASN A 326 -10.75 -7.59 -4.47
C ASN A 326 -10.89 -6.61 -5.65
N LYS A 327 -9.87 -6.47 -6.46
CA LYS A 327 -9.84 -5.63 -7.68
C LYS A 327 -8.94 -6.25 -8.72
N VAL A 328 -9.35 -6.18 -9.99
CA VAL A 328 -8.54 -6.68 -11.09
C VAL A 328 -7.38 -5.73 -11.37
N ARG A 329 -6.19 -6.28 -11.56
CA ARG A 329 -4.97 -5.55 -11.97
C ARG A 329 -4.42 -6.17 -13.25
N SER A 330 -3.72 -5.37 -14.07
CA SER A 330 -2.98 -5.91 -15.22
C SER A 330 -1.88 -6.87 -14.78
N GLN A 331 -1.51 -7.80 -15.63
CA GLN A 331 -0.41 -8.73 -15.35
C GLN A 331 0.91 -7.97 -15.09
N SER A 332 1.17 -6.89 -15.82
CA SER A 332 2.33 -6.03 -15.59
C SER A 332 2.33 -5.38 -14.19
N HIS A 333 1.16 -4.98 -13.68
CA HIS A 333 1.03 -4.46 -12.33
C HIS A 333 1.29 -5.55 -11.28
N THR A 334 0.85 -6.79 -11.50
CA THR A 334 1.05 -7.89 -10.53
C THR A 334 2.53 -8.26 -10.36
N LEU A 335 3.39 -7.94 -11.31
CA LEU A 335 4.85 -8.09 -11.15
C LEU A 335 5.41 -7.15 -10.06
N SER A 336 4.78 -6.01 -9.85
CA SER A 336 5.16 -5.01 -8.83
C SER A 336 4.28 -5.02 -7.59
N SER A 337 3.17 -5.79 -7.60
CA SER A 337 2.16 -5.85 -6.53
C SER A 337 1.59 -7.26 -6.46
N ALA A 338 2.47 -8.25 -6.24
CA ALA A 338 2.14 -9.67 -6.29
C ALA A 338 1.24 -10.11 -5.12
N GLY A 339 0.30 -11.03 -5.36
CA GLY A 339 -0.61 -11.59 -4.36
C GLY A 339 -1.93 -10.83 -4.25
N SER A 340 -2.30 -10.01 -5.24
CA SER A 340 -3.53 -9.20 -5.29
C SER A 340 -3.83 -8.43 -4.00
N PRO A 341 -2.86 -7.78 -3.34
CA PRO A 341 -3.08 -7.11 -2.07
C PRO A 341 -3.92 -5.86 -2.24
N MET A 342 -4.83 -5.63 -1.29
CA MET A 342 -5.59 -4.38 -1.21
C MET A 342 -4.97 -3.36 -0.25
N TYR A 343 -3.94 -3.76 0.50
CA TYR A 343 -3.16 -2.94 1.42
C TYR A 343 -4.03 -2.17 2.43
N GLN A 344 -5.06 -2.81 2.99
CA GLN A 344 -5.96 -2.21 3.96
C GLN A 344 -5.31 -2.25 5.35
N ASN A 345 -4.62 -1.18 5.74
CA ASN A 345 -3.86 -1.13 6.99
C ASN A 345 -4.75 -0.81 8.19
N VAL A 346 -4.51 -1.51 9.29
CA VAL A 346 -5.00 -1.20 10.64
C VAL A 346 -3.79 -0.84 11.48
N THR A 347 -3.84 0.33 12.11
CA THR A 347 -2.77 0.81 13.01
C THR A 347 -3.28 0.83 14.45
N ILE A 348 -2.47 0.32 15.38
CA ILE A 348 -2.77 0.29 16.82
C ILE A 348 -1.59 0.78 17.65
N GLY A 349 -1.83 1.14 18.91
CA GLY A 349 -0.81 1.62 19.86
C GLY A 349 -0.32 3.03 19.57
N GLY A 350 0.95 3.29 19.81
CA GLY A 350 1.59 4.60 19.67
C GLY A 350 1.36 5.53 20.83
N GLN A 351 1.58 6.81 20.62
CA GLN A 351 1.44 7.85 21.64
C GLN A 351 0.19 8.70 21.46
N THR A 352 -0.31 9.21 22.57
CA THR A 352 -1.28 10.30 22.60
C THR A 352 -0.56 11.65 22.48
N THR A 353 -1.29 12.75 22.25
CA THR A 353 -0.72 14.12 22.17
C THR A 353 -0.02 14.57 23.45
N ASP A 354 -0.43 14.05 24.60
CA ASP A 354 0.25 14.31 25.89
C ASP A 354 1.39 13.32 26.18
N LYS A 355 1.89 12.66 25.12
CA LYS A 355 3.08 11.76 25.13
C LYS A 355 2.96 10.53 26.03
N LYS A 356 1.73 10.12 26.32
CA LYS A 356 1.45 8.87 27.03
C LYS A 356 1.29 7.71 26.07
N ASP A 357 1.45 6.50 26.57
CA ASP A 357 1.12 5.31 25.83
C ASP A 357 -0.38 5.29 25.50
N ALA A 358 -0.69 5.05 24.24
CA ALA A 358 -2.05 4.97 23.73
C ALA A 358 -2.58 3.54 23.64
N VAL A 359 -1.79 2.54 24.05
CA VAL A 359 -2.24 1.16 24.15
C VAL A 359 -3.41 1.09 25.14
N ASN A 360 -4.47 0.40 24.74
CA ASN A 360 -5.67 0.21 25.52
C ASN A 360 -6.19 -1.25 25.38
N GLU A 361 -7.25 -1.61 26.09
CA GLU A 361 -7.80 -2.97 26.07
C GLU A 361 -8.19 -3.42 24.65
N LEU A 362 -8.70 -2.52 23.83
CA LEU A 362 -9.06 -2.85 22.44
C LEU A 362 -7.82 -3.11 21.56
N SER A 363 -6.67 -2.51 21.88
CA SER A 363 -5.41 -2.82 21.19
C SER A 363 -5.06 -4.31 21.30
N PHE A 364 -5.23 -4.89 22.49
CA PHE A 364 -5.05 -6.34 22.72
C PHE A 364 -6.09 -7.20 21.99
N VAL A 365 -7.34 -6.77 21.97
CA VAL A 365 -8.41 -7.51 21.28
C VAL A 365 -8.18 -7.50 19.76
N VAL A 366 -7.76 -6.37 19.19
CA VAL A 366 -7.40 -6.27 17.77
C VAL A 366 -6.21 -7.18 17.47
N LEU A 367 -5.15 -7.12 18.26
CA LEU A 367 -3.96 -7.96 18.09
C LEU A 367 -4.33 -9.45 18.14
N GLN A 368 -5.12 -9.86 19.14
CA GLN A 368 -5.64 -11.23 19.29
C GLN A 368 -6.49 -11.67 18.10
N SER A 369 -7.40 -10.81 17.62
CA SER A 369 -8.28 -11.11 16.49
C SER A 369 -7.52 -11.36 15.19
N VAL A 370 -6.46 -10.57 14.92
CA VAL A 370 -5.58 -10.74 13.76
C VAL A 370 -4.75 -12.03 13.91
N ALA A 371 -4.25 -12.33 15.12
CA ALA A 371 -3.52 -13.57 15.40
C ALA A 371 -4.36 -14.83 15.20
N GLN A 372 -5.66 -14.80 15.57
CA GLN A 372 -6.59 -15.90 15.37
C GLN A 372 -6.99 -16.11 13.91
N THR A 373 -7.27 -15.02 13.19
CA THR A 373 -7.73 -15.10 11.79
C THR A 373 -6.60 -15.51 10.85
N ARG A 374 -5.36 -15.05 11.07
CA ARG A 374 -4.19 -15.34 10.24
C ARG A 374 -4.52 -15.18 8.75
N LEU A 375 -4.84 -13.96 8.37
CA LEU A 375 -5.17 -13.57 6.99
C LEU A 375 -4.12 -12.58 6.46
N THR A 376 -4.15 -12.34 5.16
CA THR A 376 -3.29 -11.33 4.52
C THR A 376 -3.84 -9.91 4.67
N GLN A 377 -5.11 -9.78 5.03
CA GLN A 377 -5.82 -8.53 5.31
C GLN A 377 -6.60 -8.66 6.64
N PRO A 378 -6.65 -7.60 7.46
CA PRO A 378 -5.99 -6.31 7.27
C PRO A 378 -4.47 -6.44 7.44
N ASN A 379 -3.72 -5.49 6.87
CA ASN A 379 -2.30 -5.34 7.17
C ASN A 379 -2.19 -4.65 8.54
N LEU A 380 -1.58 -5.30 9.52
CA LEU A 380 -1.49 -4.77 10.90
C LEU A 380 -0.15 -4.07 11.13
N THR A 381 -0.22 -2.84 11.62
CA THR A 381 0.92 -2.05 12.08
C THR A 381 0.77 -1.66 13.54
N VAL A 382 1.82 -1.83 14.33
CA VAL A 382 1.93 -1.33 15.69
C VAL A 382 2.84 -0.11 15.68
N ARG A 383 2.38 0.99 16.24
CA ARG A 383 3.20 2.17 16.50
C ARG A 383 3.97 1.95 17.81
N TYR A 384 5.28 1.91 17.69
CA TYR A 384 6.21 1.74 18.80
C TYR A 384 6.68 3.10 19.33
N HIS A 385 6.87 3.20 20.65
CA HIS A 385 7.61 4.26 21.32
C HIS A 385 8.35 3.71 22.56
N ALA A 386 9.28 4.48 23.10
CA ALA A 386 10.17 4.00 24.17
C ALA A 386 9.42 3.47 25.42
N ASN A 387 8.27 4.09 25.73
CA ASN A 387 7.45 3.78 26.92
C ASN A 387 6.22 2.92 26.60
N ILE A 388 6.19 2.21 25.44
CA ILE A 388 5.10 1.29 25.11
C ILE A 388 4.90 0.24 26.22
N ASP A 389 3.66 -0.10 26.53
CA ASP A 389 3.32 -1.14 27.50
C ASP A 389 4.11 -2.42 27.22
N LYS A 390 4.88 -2.89 28.22
CA LYS A 390 5.74 -4.04 28.03
C LYS A 390 4.95 -5.31 27.69
N HIS A 391 3.84 -5.54 28.39
CA HIS A 391 3.02 -6.72 28.14
C HIS A 391 2.43 -6.72 26.73
N PHE A 392 1.95 -5.57 26.27
CA PHE A 392 1.45 -5.43 24.89
C PHE A 392 2.56 -5.70 23.87
N PHE A 393 3.78 -5.22 24.12
CA PHE A 393 4.89 -5.44 23.18
C PHE A 393 5.35 -6.91 23.20
N ASP A 394 5.33 -7.57 24.35
CA ASP A 394 5.58 -9.03 24.46
C ASP A 394 4.54 -9.81 23.63
N GLU A 395 3.26 -9.45 23.69
CA GLU A 395 2.19 -10.04 22.87
C GLU A 395 2.41 -9.80 21.37
N CYS A 396 2.91 -8.63 20.97
CA CYS A 396 3.30 -8.37 19.58
C CYS A 396 4.37 -9.34 19.08
N ILE A 397 5.39 -9.66 19.92
CA ILE A 397 6.43 -10.64 19.58
C ILE A 397 5.84 -12.04 19.46
N GLU A 398 4.90 -12.43 20.33
CA GLU A 398 4.20 -13.72 20.21
C GLU A 398 3.40 -13.81 18.89
N VAL A 399 2.78 -12.71 18.44
CA VAL A 399 2.10 -12.69 17.14
C VAL A 399 3.09 -12.79 15.98
N MET A 400 4.24 -12.08 16.02
CA MET A 400 5.29 -12.19 15.00
C MET A 400 5.77 -13.65 14.84
N LYS A 401 5.91 -14.37 15.95
CA LYS A 401 6.31 -15.78 15.99
C LYS A 401 5.36 -16.72 15.26
N LEU A 402 4.10 -16.32 15.05
CA LEU A 402 3.13 -17.10 14.25
C LEU A 402 3.50 -17.18 12.76
N GLY A 403 4.41 -16.32 12.28
CA GLY A 403 5.06 -16.44 10.98
C GLY A 403 4.25 -15.97 9.78
N PHE A 404 3.23 -15.12 9.98
CA PHE A 404 2.46 -14.55 8.86
C PHE A 404 2.80 -13.08 8.55
N GLY A 405 3.94 -12.60 9.08
CA GLY A 405 4.51 -11.31 8.73
C GLY A 405 3.88 -10.08 9.40
N MET A 406 3.13 -10.26 10.48
CA MET A 406 2.47 -9.19 11.24
C MET A 406 2.76 -9.32 12.74
N PRO A 407 2.66 -8.19 13.48
CA PRO A 407 2.56 -6.82 13.02
C PRO A 407 3.88 -6.29 12.43
N ALA A 408 3.78 -5.26 11.57
CA ALA A 408 4.90 -4.39 11.27
C ALA A 408 5.06 -3.35 12.38
N LEU A 409 6.25 -2.81 12.58
CA LEU A 409 6.53 -1.82 13.64
C LEU A 409 6.97 -0.49 13.03
N ASN A 410 6.31 0.60 13.43
CA ASN A 410 6.67 1.98 13.09
C ASN A 410 7.14 2.72 14.33
N ASN A 411 8.22 3.50 14.24
CA ASN A 411 8.82 4.22 15.36
C ASN A 411 8.29 5.66 15.48
N ASP A 412 7.48 5.91 16.50
CA ASP A 412 6.95 7.25 16.82
C ASP A 412 8.03 8.30 17.06
N GLU A 413 9.17 7.88 17.64
CA GLU A 413 10.28 8.80 18.01
C GLU A 413 10.94 9.45 16.78
N ILE A 414 10.75 8.91 15.59
CA ILE A 414 11.28 9.45 14.32
C ILE A 414 10.16 10.02 13.46
N ILE A 415 9.03 9.33 13.35
CA ILE A 415 7.96 9.70 12.42
C ILE A 415 7.26 10.98 12.88
N ILE A 416 6.96 11.12 14.16
CA ILE A 416 6.29 12.32 14.71
C ILE A 416 7.14 13.58 14.51
N PRO A 417 8.42 13.63 14.94
CA PRO A 417 9.27 14.79 14.67
C PRO A 417 9.45 15.09 13.18
N SER A 418 9.56 14.06 12.35
CA SER A 418 9.68 14.23 10.90
C SER A 418 8.46 14.96 10.32
N PHE A 419 7.25 14.58 10.69
CA PHE A 419 6.03 15.27 10.27
C PHE A 419 5.97 16.71 10.74
N ILE A 420 6.35 16.98 12.01
CA ILE A 420 6.40 18.35 12.56
C ILE A 420 7.39 19.21 11.76
N ASN A 421 8.56 18.66 11.42
CA ASN A 421 9.57 19.35 10.61
C ASN A 421 9.07 19.71 9.20
N TRP A 422 8.18 18.92 8.62
CA TRP A 422 7.51 19.22 7.34
C TRP A 422 6.30 20.16 7.48
N GLY A 423 5.95 20.60 8.69
CA GLY A 423 4.88 21.57 8.95
C GLY A 423 3.52 20.95 9.28
N VAL A 424 3.46 19.65 9.55
CA VAL A 424 2.27 19.04 10.16
C VAL A 424 2.14 19.53 11.60
N LYS A 425 0.94 19.91 12.02
CA LYS A 425 0.69 20.34 13.40
C LYS A 425 1.00 19.21 14.37
N GLU A 426 1.57 19.55 15.54
CA GLU A 426 1.98 18.55 16.53
C GLU A 426 0.85 17.59 16.90
N GLU A 427 -0.34 18.10 17.20
CA GLU A 427 -1.53 17.29 17.54
C GLU A 427 -1.89 16.28 16.44
N ASP A 428 -1.74 16.65 15.18
CA ASP A 428 -2.02 15.82 14.03
C ASP A 428 -0.88 14.82 13.76
N ALA A 429 0.38 15.23 13.98
CA ALA A 429 1.53 14.34 13.86
C ALA A 429 1.43 13.17 14.85
N TYR A 430 0.97 13.40 16.10
CA TYR A 430 0.70 12.32 17.04
C TYR A 430 -0.45 11.40 16.62
N ASN A 431 -1.32 11.84 15.70
CA ASN A 431 -2.42 11.02 15.17
C ASN A 431 -2.10 10.33 13.86
N TYR A 432 -0.85 10.26 13.42
CA TYR A 432 -0.50 9.54 12.20
C TYR A 432 -0.86 8.05 12.28
N SER A 433 -1.08 7.45 11.12
CA SER A 433 -1.18 5.99 10.96
C SER A 433 -0.35 5.52 9.77
N ALA A 434 -0.04 4.25 9.74
CA ALA A 434 0.42 3.61 8.53
C ALA A 434 -0.71 3.55 7.50
N ILE A 435 -0.36 3.78 6.25
CA ILE A 435 -1.28 3.73 5.11
C ILE A 435 -0.75 2.70 4.10
N GLY A 436 -1.53 1.69 3.85
CA GLY A 436 -1.09 0.63 2.93
C GLY A 436 0.01 -0.22 3.52
N CYS A 437 1.26 0.08 3.16
CA CYS A 437 2.45 -0.67 3.56
C CYS A 437 3.15 -0.05 4.77
N VAL A 438 4.09 0.87 4.50
CA VAL A 438 4.91 1.58 5.48
C VAL A 438 4.74 3.10 5.37
N GLU A 439 4.02 3.54 4.36
CA GLU A 439 3.70 4.96 4.17
C GLU A 439 2.92 5.47 5.38
N THR A 440 3.10 6.73 5.70
CA THR A 440 2.48 7.36 6.84
C THR A 440 1.71 8.61 6.45
N ALA A 441 0.54 8.81 7.07
CA ALA A 441 -0.28 9.98 6.87
C ALA A 441 -1.17 10.23 8.09
N VAL A 442 -1.77 11.41 8.17
CA VAL A 442 -2.76 11.74 9.22
C VAL A 442 -4.15 11.32 8.74
N PRO A 443 -4.81 10.32 9.37
CA PRO A 443 -6.14 9.87 8.98
C PRO A 443 -7.15 11.02 8.93
N GLY A 444 -7.93 11.06 7.85
CA GLY A 444 -8.99 12.05 7.67
C GLY A 444 -8.52 13.46 7.33
N LYS A 445 -7.21 13.74 7.27
CA LYS A 445 -6.68 15.09 7.00
C LYS A 445 -5.68 15.14 5.85
N TRP A 446 -5.24 14.02 5.31
CA TRP A 446 -4.25 13.93 4.24
C TRP A 446 -4.87 13.90 2.85
N GLY A 447 -4.15 14.40 1.86
CA GLY A 447 -4.55 14.42 0.45
C GLY A 447 -4.75 13.01 -0.14
N TYR A 448 -5.14 12.97 -1.40
CA TYR A 448 -5.61 11.74 -2.05
C TYR A 448 -4.62 10.58 -1.99
N ARG A 449 -3.32 10.85 -1.97
CA ARG A 449 -2.28 9.82 -1.84
C ARG A 449 -1.08 10.37 -1.09
N CYS A 450 -0.53 9.57 -0.19
CA CYS A 450 0.69 9.92 0.54
C CYS A 450 1.97 9.42 -0.15
N THR A 451 1.86 8.67 -1.25
CA THR A 451 2.99 8.11 -2.00
C THR A 451 2.94 8.47 -3.48
N GLY A 452 4.10 8.47 -4.14
CA GLY A 452 4.24 8.74 -5.58
C GLY A 452 3.68 7.63 -6.45
N MET A 453 3.58 7.91 -7.74
CA MET A 453 3.13 6.96 -8.76
C MET A 453 4.27 6.21 -9.44
N SER A 454 5.46 6.82 -9.50
CA SER A 454 6.63 6.29 -10.20
C SER A 454 7.65 5.68 -9.26
N TYR A 455 8.39 4.73 -9.79
CA TYR A 455 9.57 4.17 -9.14
C TYR A 455 10.83 4.59 -9.88
N ILE A 456 11.80 5.17 -9.16
CA ILE A 456 13.15 5.39 -9.71
C ILE A 456 13.99 4.15 -9.42
N ASN A 457 14.41 3.46 -10.48
CA ASN A 457 15.27 2.27 -10.39
C ASN A 457 16.72 2.70 -10.32
N PHE A 458 17.29 2.79 -9.12
CA PHE A 458 18.64 3.32 -8.91
C PHE A 458 19.74 2.55 -9.65
N PRO A 459 19.78 1.20 -9.64
CA PRO A 459 20.76 0.46 -10.45
C PRO A 459 20.65 0.75 -11.95
N ARG A 460 19.45 0.84 -12.49
CA ARG A 460 19.24 1.17 -13.91
C ARG A 460 19.66 2.60 -14.25
N VAL A 461 19.40 3.54 -13.34
CA VAL A 461 19.89 4.94 -13.46
C VAL A 461 21.41 4.99 -13.40
N LEU A 462 22.06 4.21 -12.51
CA LEU A 462 23.52 4.12 -12.44
C LEU A 462 24.12 3.57 -13.75
N LEU A 463 23.57 2.50 -14.29
CA LEU A 463 23.97 1.96 -15.59
C LEU A 463 23.79 2.98 -16.72
N CYS A 464 22.71 3.76 -16.69
CA CYS A 464 22.46 4.84 -17.63
C CYS A 464 23.53 5.95 -17.50
N ALA A 465 23.90 6.33 -16.28
CA ALA A 465 24.99 7.28 -16.01
C ALA A 465 26.36 6.75 -16.52
N MET A 466 26.62 5.45 -16.38
CA MET A 466 27.82 4.79 -16.89
C MET A 466 27.85 4.67 -18.42
N ASN A 467 26.69 4.73 -19.09
CA ASN A 467 26.53 4.57 -20.54
C ASN A 467 26.13 5.87 -21.26
N ASP A 468 26.64 6.97 -20.83
CA ASP A 468 26.40 8.29 -21.46
C ASP A 468 24.90 8.59 -21.67
N GLY A 469 24.08 8.28 -20.69
CA GLY A 469 22.65 8.56 -20.71
C GLY A 469 21.79 7.60 -21.55
N VAL A 470 22.36 6.50 -22.03
CA VAL A 470 21.65 5.47 -22.81
C VAL A 470 21.33 4.27 -21.93
N ASP A 471 20.05 3.91 -21.86
CA ASP A 471 19.59 2.73 -21.13
C ASP A 471 20.03 1.43 -21.81
N LEU A 472 20.71 0.57 -21.07
CA LEU A 472 21.21 -0.71 -21.61
C LEU A 472 20.10 -1.71 -21.93
N THR A 473 18.97 -1.64 -21.24
CA THR A 473 17.85 -2.59 -21.44
C THR A 473 17.11 -2.30 -22.75
N SER A 474 16.78 -1.04 -23.00
CA SER A 474 16.00 -0.63 -24.18
C SER A 474 16.84 -0.12 -25.36
N GLY A 475 18.12 0.24 -25.12
CA GLY A 475 18.97 0.91 -26.08
C GLY A 475 18.58 2.36 -26.37
N LYS A 476 17.60 2.90 -25.64
CA LYS A 476 17.10 4.28 -25.83
C LYS A 476 17.85 5.28 -24.94
N ARG A 477 17.98 6.51 -25.41
CA ARG A 477 18.55 7.60 -24.61
C ARG A 477 17.53 8.12 -23.63
N PHE A 478 17.87 8.12 -22.33
CA PHE A 478 17.03 8.64 -21.25
C PHE A 478 17.42 10.05 -20.80
N THR A 479 18.73 10.35 -20.81
CA THR A 479 19.25 11.64 -20.36
C THR A 479 20.25 12.20 -21.38
N LYS A 480 20.69 13.45 -21.18
CA LYS A 480 21.65 14.10 -22.09
C LYS A 480 22.95 13.31 -22.26
N GLY A 481 23.34 12.55 -21.23
CA GLY A 481 24.61 11.88 -21.17
C GLY A 481 25.71 12.76 -20.56
N TYR A 482 26.63 12.10 -19.86
CA TYR A 482 27.72 12.77 -19.11
C TYR A 482 29.04 12.03 -19.23
N GLY A 483 29.22 11.32 -20.35
CA GLY A 483 30.40 10.53 -20.67
C GLY A 483 30.20 9.03 -20.41
N LYS A 484 31.05 8.22 -20.97
CA LYS A 484 31.09 6.78 -20.80
C LYS A 484 31.94 6.39 -19.60
N PHE A 485 31.55 5.42 -18.82
CA PHE A 485 32.29 4.91 -17.67
C PHE A 485 33.79 4.59 -18.03
N THR A 486 34.01 3.97 -19.16
CA THR A 486 35.36 3.63 -19.62
C THR A 486 36.28 4.85 -19.85
N GLU A 487 35.73 6.04 -20.04
CA GLU A 487 36.41 7.29 -20.26
C GLU A 487 36.57 8.14 -18.98
N MET A 488 35.87 7.80 -17.90
CA MET A 488 35.92 8.52 -16.62
C MET A 488 37.25 8.24 -15.91
N GLU A 489 38.04 9.29 -15.63
CA GLU A 489 39.37 9.15 -15.04
C GLU A 489 39.32 8.86 -13.53
N THR A 490 38.37 9.46 -12.84
CA THR A 490 38.23 9.40 -11.37
C THR A 490 36.86 8.81 -10.95
N TYR A 491 36.78 8.35 -9.72
CA TYR A 491 35.51 7.95 -9.11
C TYR A 491 34.53 9.13 -8.99
N GLU A 492 35.05 10.31 -8.74
CA GLU A 492 34.31 11.57 -8.67
C GLU A 492 33.61 11.92 -9.99
N ASP A 493 34.22 11.56 -11.15
CA ASP A 493 33.56 11.72 -12.46
C ASP A 493 32.33 10.87 -12.57
N LEU A 494 32.37 9.62 -12.06
CA LEU A 494 31.20 8.72 -12.00
C LEU A 494 30.12 9.28 -11.07
N LEU A 495 30.51 9.76 -9.87
CA LEU A 495 29.53 10.35 -8.94
C LEU A 495 28.88 11.61 -9.54
N ALA A 496 29.62 12.42 -10.25
CA ALA A 496 29.08 13.60 -10.93
C ALA A 496 28.12 13.21 -12.08
N ALA A 497 28.41 12.12 -12.80
CA ALA A 497 27.52 11.58 -13.81
C ALA A 497 26.23 11.00 -13.18
N TRP A 498 26.36 10.26 -12.07
CA TRP A 498 25.24 9.79 -11.27
C TRP A 498 24.35 10.93 -10.80
N ASP A 499 24.92 11.94 -10.13
CA ASP A 499 24.16 13.09 -9.59
C ASP A 499 23.30 13.76 -10.68
N LYS A 500 23.89 14.02 -11.84
CA LYS A 500 23.19 14.65 -12.96
C LYS A 500 22.11 13.73 -13.55
N THR A 501 22.41 12.45 -13.73
CA THR A 501 21.50 11.48 -14.34
C THR A 501 20.29 11.23 -13.43
N VAL A 502 20.51 11.02 -12.12
CA VAL A 502 19.38 10.78 -11.19
C VAL A 502 18.48 12.00 -11.05
N ARG A 503 19.04 13.21 -11.11
CA ARG A 503 18.27 14.47 -11.11
C ARG A 503 17.40 14.61 -12.36
N GLU A 504 17.96 14.35 -13.55
CA GLU A 504 17.17 14.35 -14.80
C GLU A 504 16.04 13.31 -14.76
N MET A 505 16.34 12.07 -14.35
CA MET A 505 15.33 11.01 -14.24
C MET A 505 14.23 11.37 -13.22
N THR A 506 14.60 11.99 -12.11
CA THR A 506 13.64 12.47 -11.09
C THR A 506 12.73 13.54 -11.70
N ARG A 507 13.28 14.49 -12.46
CA ARG A 507 12.49 15.52 -13.16
C ARG A 507 11.46 14.88 -14.11
N TYR A 508 11.89 13.92 -14.93
CA TYR A 508 10.98 13.25 -15.87
C TYR A 508 9.87 12.46 -15.16
N SER A 509 10.20 11.76 -14.08
CA SER A 509 9.17 11.06 -13.29
C SER A 509 8.11 12.01 -12.74
N VAL A 510 8.51 13.20 -12.28
CA VAL A 510 7.59 14.23 -11.78
C VAL A 510 6.69 14.78 -12.90
N ILE A 511 7.21 14.95 -14.12
CA ILE A 511 6.39 15.39 -15.27
C ILE A 511 5.28 14.38 -15.55
N VAL A 512 5.64 13.09 -15.62
CA VAL A 512 4.67 12.02 -15.84
C VAL A 512 3.63 11.99 -14.73
N GLU A 513 4.07 12.04 -13.47
CA GLU A 513 3.16 12.04 -12.32
C GLU A 513 2.20 13.22 -12.32
N ASN A 514 2.68 14.42 -12.65
CA ASN A 514 1.85 15.61 -12.70
C ASN A 514 0.76 15.51 -13.78
N ALA A 515 1.07 14.98 -14.95
CA ALA A 515 0.11 14.78 -16.03
C ALA A 515 -1.02 13.82 -15.61
N ILE A 516 -0.66 12.67 -15.04
CA ILE A 516 -1.61 11.66 -14.57
C ILE A 516 -2.44 12.18 -13.39
N ASP A 517 -1.81 12.91 -12.48
CA ASP A 517 -2.49 13.52 -11.33
C ASP A 517 -3.54 14.54 -11.78
N LYS A 518 -3.22 15.33 -12.83
CA LYS A 518 -4.18 16.26 -13.45
C LYS A 518 -5.34 15.57 -14.15
N ALA A 519 -5.08 14.47 -14.84
CA ALA A 519 -6.15 13.65 -15.40
C ALA A 519 -7.02 13.04 -14.29
N SER A 520 -6.41 12.52 -13.23
CA SER A 520 -7.13 11.95 -12.08
C SER A 520 -8.04 12.97 -11.39
N GLU A 521 -7.58 14.22 -11.21
CA GLU A 521 -8.36 15.32 -10.66
C GLU A 521 -9.60 15.63 -11.53
N ARG A 522 -9.43 15.66 -12.85
CA ARG A 522 -10.48 16.06 -13.80
C ARG A 522 -11.49 14.96 -14.09
N ASP A 523 -11.03 13.74 -14.23
CA ASP A 523 -11.80 12.65 -14.84
C ASP A 523 -12.35 11.64 -13.84
N VAL A 524 -11.69 11.44 -12.68
CA VAL A 524 -12.09 10.48 -11.67
C VAL A 524 -12.07 11.08 -10.24
N PRO A 525 -12.76 12.21 -9.99
CA PRO A 525 -12.91 12.72 -8.62
C PRO A 525 -13.71 11.73 -7.77
N ASP A 526 -13.28 11.56 -6.50
CA ASP A 526 -13.93 10.67 -5.54
C ASP A 526 -14.73 11.49 -4.54
N ILE A 527 -16.05 11.40 -4.59
CA ILE A 527 -16.95 12.33 -3.90
C ILE A 527 -17.18 11.92 -2.45
N LEU A 528 -17.42 10.63 -2.18
CA LEU A 528 -17.55 10.13 -0.82
C LEU A 528 -16.24 10.29 -0.06
N CYS A 529 -15.12 9.86 -0.65
CA CYS A 529 -13.80 10.02 -0.06
C CYS A 529 -13.51 11.48 0.29
N SER A 530 -13.84 12.43 -0.62
CA SER A 530 -13.69 13.87 -0.38
C SER A 530 -14.56 14.35 0.77
N ALA A 531 -15.84 13.94 0.81
CA ALA A 531 -16.74 14.33 1.88
C ALA A 531 -16.24 13.89 3.27
N LEU A 532 -15.59 12.74 3.35
CA LEU A 532 -15.11 12.12 4.59
C LEU A 532 -13.67 12.52 4.97
N THR A 533 -13.07 13.44 4.22
CA THR A 533 -11.74 14.00 4.49
C THR A 533 -11.85 15.48 4.87
N ASP A 534 -11.28 15.84 6.02
CA ASP A 534 -11.17 17.22 6.46
C ASP A 534 -10.18 17.96 5.53
N ASP A 535 -10.41 19.06 5.02
CA ASP A 535 -11.34 20.17 5.10
C ASP A 535 -12.14 20.32 3.77
N CYS A 536 -12.25 19.23 3.00
CA CYS A 536 -12.84 19.24 1.65
C CYS A 536 -14.22 19.93 1.60
N ILE A 537 -15.11 19.58 2.53
CA ILE A 537 -16.43 20.22 2.62
C ILE A 537 -16.28 21.72 2.96
N GLY A 538 -15.41 22.08 3.89
CA GLY A 538 -15.20 23.47 4.28
C GLY A 538 -14.71 24.33 3.13
N ARG A 539 -13.85 23.80 2.28
CA ARG A 539 -13.30 24.48 1.10
C ARG A 539 -14.19 24.37 -0.13
N GLY A 540 -15.15 23.45 -0.14
CA GLY A 540 -15.97 23.15 -1.33
C GLY A 540 -15.18 22.57 -2.48
N LYS A 541 -14.15 21.74 -2.21
CA LYS A 541 -13.22 21.14 -3.17
C LYS A 541 -13.09 19.65 -2.93
N THR A 542 -12.93 18.89 -4.01
CA THR A 542 -12.57 17.47 -3.89
C THR A 542 -11.16 17.29 -3.27
N ILE A 543 -10.89 16.13 -2.73
CA ILE A 543 -9.59 15.77 -2.18
C ILE A 543 -8.46 15.93 -3.23
N LYS A 544 -8.74 15.57 -4.48
CA LYS A 544 -7.79 15.67 -5.61
C LYS A 544 -7.56 17.12 -6.09
N GLU A 545 -8.49 18.03 -5.82
CA GLU A 545 -8.34 19.45 -6.08
C GLU A 545 -7.62 20.23 -4.97
N GLY A 546 -7.24 19.56 -3.90
CA GLY A 546 -6.59 20.16 -2.73
C GLY A 546 -7.57 20.58 -1.65
N GLY A 547 -8.66 19.84 -1.48
CA GLY A 547 -9.62 20.05 -0.38
C GLY A 547 -9.11 19.65 1.00
N ALA A 548 -8.14 18.72 1.10
CA ALA A 548 -7.61 18.21 2.37
C ALA A 548 -6.78 19.25 3.15
N VAL A 549 -6.52 18.96 4.43
CA VAL A 549 -5.69 19.83 5.31
C VAL A 549 -4.22 19.74 4.94
N TYR A 550 -3.71 18.54 4.69
CA TYR A 550 -2.32 18.25 4.33
C TYR A 550 -2.25 17.59 2.98
N ASP A 551 -1.17 17.85 2.23
CA ASP A 551 -0.87 17.12 1.01
C ASP A 551 0.64 17.03 0.80
N PHE A 552 1.21 15.87 1.09
CA PHE A 552 2.61 15.52 0.84
C PHE A 552 2.65 14.19 0.11
N ILE A 553 3.54 14.05 -0.87
CA ILE A 553 3.68 12.86 -1.67
C ILE A 553 5.11 12.36 -1.56
N SER A 554 5.32 11.09 -1.23
CA SER A 554 6.64 10.50 -1.29
C SER A 554 6.99 10.07 -2.71
N GLY A 555 8.20 10.42 -3.17
CA GLY A 555 8.81 9.76 -4.32
C GLY A 555 9.31 8.37 -3.93
N LEU A 556 9.23 7.42 -4.83
CA LEU A 556 9.63 6.04 -4.59
C LEU A 556 10.87 5.66 -5.38
N GLN A 557 11.74 4.83 -4.81
CA GLN A 557 12.90 4.24 -5.48
C GLN A 557 13.05 2.78 -5.09
N VAL A 558 13.76 2.03 -5.93
CA VAL A 558 14.10 0.61 -5.71
C VAL A 558 15.58 0.37 -5.94
N GLY A 559 16.13 -0.65 -5.28
CA GLY A 559 17.51 -1.09 -5.46
C GLY A 559 18.56 -0.20 -4.80
N ILE A 560 18.24 0.44 -3.66
CA ILE A 560 19.18 1.28 -2.90
C ILE A 560 20.45 0.51 -2.56
N ALA A 561 20.31 -0.71 -2.01
CA ALA A 561 21.44 -1.56 -1.64
C ALA A 561 22.28 -1.96 -2.86
N ASN A 562 21.63 -2.32 -3.98
CA ASN A 562 22.36 -2.67 -5.20
C ASN A 562 23.16 -1.47 -5.77
N MET A 563 22.62 -0.26 -5.70
CA MET A 563 23.34 0.96 -6.05
C MET A 563 24.55 1.17 -5.14
N ALA A 564 24.36 1.07 -3.81
CA ALA A 564 25.43 1.24 -2.84
C ALA A 564 26.56 0.23 -3.04
N ASP A 565 26.21 -1.04 -3.19
CA ASP A 565 27.15 -2.14 -3.42
C ASP A 565 27.88 -1.97 -4.75
N SER A 566 27.19 -1.49 -5.79
CA SER A 566 27.79 -1.20 -7.09
C SER A 566 28.81 -0.06 -7.00
N LEU A 567 28.45 1.05 -6.35
CA LEU A 567 29.36 2.19 -6.16
C LEU A 567 30.58 1.80 -5.32
N ALA A 568 30.39 1.01 -4.25
CA ALA A 568 31.46 0.53 -3.40
C ALA A 568 32.42 -0.41 -4.17
N ALA A 569 31.87 -1.32 -4.98
CA ALA A 569 32.65 -2.23 -5.81
C ALA A 569 33.50 -1.48 -6.86
N ILE A 570 32.88 -0.52 -7.56
CA ILE A 570 33.59 0.31 -8.55
C ILE A 570 34.69 1.13 -7.86
N LYS A 571 34.36 1.85 -6.78
CA LYS A 571 35.33 2.66 -6.07
C LYS A 571 36.55 1.86 -5.63
N LYS A 572 36.30 0.75 -4.92
CA LYS A 572 37.36 -0.07 -4.33
C LYS A 572 38.15 -0.85 -5.38
N LEU A 573 37.48 -1.65 -6.22
CA LEU A 573 38.17 -2.60 -7.08
C LEU A 573 38.71 -2.01 -8.38
N VAL A 574 38.06 -0.92 -8.89
CA VAL A 574 38.48 -0.28 -10.16
C VAL A 574 39.40 0.90 -9.89
N TYR A 575 39.01 1.85 -9.04
CA TYR A 575 39.76 3.10 -8.87
C TYR A 575 40.87 3.03 -7.82
N GLU A 576 40.62 2.43 -6.65
CA GLU A 576 41.55 2.39 -5.53
C GLU A 576 42.55 1.23 -5.67
N GLU A 577 42.08 0.00 -5.70
CA GLU A 577 42.93 -1.22 -5.74
C GLU A 577 43.37 -1.59 -7.15
N LYS A 578 42.72 -1.10 -8.20
CA LYS A 578 43.02 -1.35 -9.62
C LYS A 578 43.11 -2.84 -9.97
N LYS A 579 42.29 -3.67 -9.30
CA LYS A 579 42.20 -5.12 -9.55
C LYS A 579 41.46 -5.45 -10.84
N ILE A 580 40.51 -4.59 -11.21
CA ILE A 580 39.64 -4.72 -12.37
C ILE A 580 39.74 -3.42 -13.16
N THR A 581 39.97 -3.47 -14.49
CA THR A 581 39.92 -2.26 -15.30
C THR A 581 38.48 -1.85 -15.58
N LYS A 582 38.25 -0.60 -15.97
CA LYS A 582 36.94 -0.09 -16.37
C LYS A 582 36.35 -0.90 -17.53
N GLU A 583 37.19 -1.22 -18.52
CA GLU A 583 36.81 -2.01 -19.68
C GLU A 583 36.44 -3.45 -19.30
N GLN A 584 37.21 -4.06 -18.40
CA GLN A 584 36.92 -5.41 -17.91
C GLN A 584 35.55 -5.45 -17.19
N LEU A 585 35.33 -4.53 -16.26
CA LEU A 585 34.04 -4.45 -15.56
C LEU A 585 32.89 -4.20 -16.55
N TRP A 586 33.06 -3.26 -17.48
CA TRP A 586 32.01 -2.92 -18.44
C TRP A 586 31.69 -4.12 -19.36
N ASN A 587 32.71 -4.81 -19.87
CA ASN A 587 32.50 -6.01 -20.68
C ASN A 587 31.84 -7.15 -19.87
N ALA A 588 32.19 -7.31 -18.59
CA ALA A 588 31.58 -8.31 -17.73
C ALA A 588 30.09 -8.06 -17.52
N ILE A 589 29.68 -6.79 -17.33
CA ILE A 589 28.27 -6.37 -17.24
C ILE A 589 27.52 -6.68 -18.55
N LEU A 590 28.10 -6.31 -19.70
CA LEU A 590 27.49 -6.55 -21.01
C LEU A 590 27.35 -8.04 -21.37
N ASP A 591 28.26 -8.88 -20.85
CA ASP A 591 28.27 -10.34 -21.00
C ASP A 591 27.38 -11.06 -19.96
N ASP A 592 26.76 -10.34 -19.04
CA ASP A 592 26.03 -10.93 -17.90
C ASP A 592 26.89 -11.95 -17.12
N PHE A 593 28.17 -11.68 -17.00
CA PHE A 593 29.14 -12.54 -16.30
C PHE A 593 29.19 -14.00 -16.82
N GLN A 594 28.92 -14.24 -18.13
CA GLN A 594 28.79 -15.62 -18.64
C GLN A 594 30.16 -16.29 -18.92
N SER A 595 31.15 -15.54 -19.41
CA SER A 595 32.49 -16.10 -19.69
C SER A 595 33.25 -16.44 -18.41
N GLU A 596 34.16 -17.39 -18.47
CA GLU A 596 34.98 -17.83 -17.31
C GLU A 596 35.84 -16.67 -16.74
N GLU A 597 36.26 -15.73 -17.56
CA GLU A 597 36.96 -14.52 -17.11
C GLU A 597 36.01 -13.59 -16.37
N ASN A 598 34.81 -13.35 -16.90
CA ASN A 598 33.82 -12.46 -16.33
C ASN A 598 33.18 -13.04 -15.04
N LYS A 599 33.08 -14.37 -14.92
CA LYS A 599 32.69 -15.03 -13.64
C LYS A 599 33.67 -14.72 -12.50
N LYS A 600 35.00 -14.69 -12.80
CA LYS A 600 35.99 -14.31 -11.79
C LYS A 600 35.81 -12.86 -11.36
N ILE A 601 35.48 -11.96 -12.31
CA ILE A 601 35.16 -10.58 -12.00
C ILE A 601 33.92 -10.53 -11.09
N GLN A 602 32.88 -11.28 -11.42
CA GLN A 602 31.67 -11.39 -10.59
C GLN A 602 31.98 -11.86 -9.16
N GLU A 603 32.81 -12.89 -9.02
CA GLU A 603 33.25 -13.38 -7.71
C GLU A 603 33.98 -12.29 -6.91
N MET A 604 34.83 -11.49 -7.54
CA MET A 604 35.52 -10.37 -6.90
C MET A 604 34.52 -9.29 -6.48
N LEU A 605 33.55 -8.92 -7.34
CA LEU A 605 32.51 -7.96 -7.03
C LEU A 605 31.66 -8.40 -5.83
N ILE A 606 31.33 -9.69 -5.73
CA ILE A 606 30.51 -10.23 -4.65
C ILE A 606 31.29 -10.36 -3.34
N ASN A 607 32.54 -10.83 -3.38
CA ASN A 607 33.24 -11.28 -2.19
C ASN A 607 34.31 -10.31 -1.68
N GLU A 608 34.88 -9.42 -2.52
CA GLU A 608 35.97 -8.53 -2.13
C GLU A 608 35.53 -7.08 -1.94
N ALA A 609 34.41 -6.67 -2.53
CA ALA A 609 33.83 -5.37 -2.30
C ALA A 609 33.02 -5.30 -1.01
N PRO A 610 33.07 -4.17 -0.26
CA PRO A 610 32.18 -3.94 0.88
C PRO A 610 30.71 -4.00 0.47
N LYS A 611 29.86 -4.45 1.37
CA LYS A 611 28.42 -4.62 1.11
C LYS A 611 27.57 -3.91 2.17
N TYR A 612 26.54 -3.23 1.70
CA TYR A 612 25.50 -2.62 2.52
C TYR A 612 24.83 -3.66 3.41
N GLY A 613 24.56 -3.30 4.67
CA GLY A 613 23.96 -4.19 5.65
C GLY A 613 24.96 -4.83 6.64
N ASN A 614 26.24 -4.43 6.59
CA ASN A 614 27.30 -5.02 7.43
C ASN A 614 27.94 -4.04 8.43
N ASP A 615 27.35 -2.84 8.65
CA ASP A 615 27.89 -1.78 9.50
C ASP A 615 29.30 -1.35 9.04
N ASP A 616 29.48 -1.20 7.73
CA ASP A 616 30.71 -0.75 7.12
C ASP A 616 30.56 0.68 6.59
N ASP A 617 31.20 1.63 7.25
CA ASP A 617 31.11 3.05 6.90
C ASP A 617 31.56 3.35 5.47
N TYR A 618 32.41 2.51 4.89
CA TYR A 618 32.87 2.69 3.51
C TYR A 618 31.71 2.67 2.51
N VAL A 619 30.80 1.69 2.63
CA VAL A 619 29.63 1.58 1.75
C VAL A 619 28.44 2.38 2.28
N ASP A 620 28.28 2.47 3.61
CA ASP A 620 27.13 3.14 4.24
C ASP A 620 27.15 4.67 3.97
N GLN A 621 28.32 5.29 3.90
CA GLN A 621 28.46 6.71 3.53
C GLN A 621 28.20 6.95 2.05
N LEU A 622 28.63 6.04 1.17
CA LEU A 622 28.37 6.14 -0.26
C LEU A 622 26.87 6.09 -0.58
N VAL A 623 26.11 5.23 0.11
CA VAL A 623 24.67 5.18 -0.11
C VAL A 623 23.99 6.48 0.31
N VAL A 624 24.39 7.08 1.43
CA VAL A 624 23.83 8.36 1.90
C VAL A 624 24.12 9.47 0.89
N GLU A 625 25.37 9.60 0.43
CA GLU A 625 25.79 10.61 -0.55
C GLU A 625 25.02 10.45 -1.88
N ALA A 626 24.98 9.23 -2.41
CA ALA A 626 24.29 8.97 -3.68
C ALA A 626 22.78 9.16 -3.59
N TYR A 627 22.18 8.82 -2.44
CA TYR A 627 20.75 8.98 -2.21
C TYR A 627 20.37 10.45 -2.00
N ASP A 628 21.22 11.25 -1.37
CA ASP A 628 20.98 12.69 -1.18
C ASP A 628 20.79 13.41 -2.52
N SER A 629 21.47 12.99 -3.59
CA SER A 629 21.26 13.53 -4.94
C SER A 629 19.79 13.45 -5.38
N TYR A 630 19.14 12.33 -5.12
CA TYR A 630 17.71 12.14 -5.37
C TYR A 630 16.83 12.93 -4.40
N LEU A 631 17.11 12.84 -3.08
CA LEU A 631 16.31 13.48 -2.04
C LEU A 631 16.33 15.01 -2.17
N ASP A 632 17.49 15.57 -2.53
CA ASP A 632 17.65 17.01 -2.75
C ASP A 632 16.99 17.48 -4.05
N GLU A 633 16.81 16.60 -5.02
CA GLU A 633 16.11 16.92 -6.26
C GLU A 633 14.60 16.86 -6.10
N ILE A 634 14.08 15.75 -5.56
CA ILE A 634 12.62 15.51 -5.49
C ILE A 634 11.88 16.60 -4.67
N LYS A 635 12.50 17.10 -3.60
CA LYS A 635 11.92 18.16 -2.76
C LYS A 635 11.75 19.52 -3.46
N LYS A 636 12.41 19.75 -4.60
CA LYS A 636 12.28 20.99 -5.38
C LYS A 636 10.96 21.06 -6.14
N TYR A 637 10.31 19.93 -6.36
CA TYR A 637 9.13 19.85 -7.22
C TYR A 637 7.85 19.89 -6.40
N PRO A 638 6.98 20.90 -6.63
CA PRO A 638 5.64 20.90 -6.08
C PRO A 638 4.81 19.77 -6.68
N ASN A 639 3.79 19.32 -5.96
CA ASN A 639 2.74 18.48 -6.52
C ASN A 639 1.60 19.35 -7.09
N THR A 640 0.59 18.72 -7.68
CA THR A 640 -0.51 19.43 -8.37
C THR A 640 -1.42 20.21 -7.42
N ARG A 641 -1.32 20.06 -6.09
CA ARG A 641 -2.10 20.79 -5.08
C ARG A 641 -1.34 21.94 -4.41
N TYR A 642 -0.11 22.19 -4.83
CA TYR A 642 0.70 23.28 -4.31
C TYR A 642 -0.02 24.65 -4.47
N HIS A 643 -0.05 25.44 -3.42
CA HIS A 643 -0.79 26.72 -3.33
C HIS A 643 -2.31 26.65 -3.58
N ARG A 644 -2.93 25.46 -3.49
CA ARG A 644 -4.37 25.29 -3.74
C ARG A 644 -5.18 25.11 -2.45
N GLY A 645 -4.54 25.14 -1.29
CA GLY A 645 -5.20 25.08 0.03
C GLY A 645 -4.50 24.22 1.05
N PRO A 646 -4.03 22.97 0.77
CA PRO A 646 -3.34 22.14 1.74
C PRO A 646 -2.01 22.73 2.23
N ILE A 647 -1.67 22.41 3.48
CA ILE A 647 -0.30 22.54 3.99
C ILE A 647 0.56 21.51 3.25
N GLY A 648 1.71 21.92 2.75
CA GLY A 648 2.61 21.08 1.96
C GLY A 648 2.48 21.36 0.48
N GLY A 649 1.88 20.45 -0.27
CA GLY A 649 1.86 20.50 -1.74
C GLY A 649 3.22 20.21 -2.36
N ILE A 650 4.09 19.50 -1.64
CA ILE A 650 5.49 19.20 -1.99
C ILE A 650 5.75 17.70 -1.93
N ARG A 651 6.99 17.32 -2.28
CA ARG A 651 7.45 15.92 -2.34
C ARG A 651 8.60 15.68 -1.40
N TYR A 652 8.68 14.45 -0.84
CA TYR A 652 9.81 13.95 -0.06
C TYR A 652 10.16 12.51 -0.49
N GLY A 653 11.16 11.87 0.13
CA GLY A 653 11.54 10.48 -0.17
C GLY A 653 10.67 9.44 0.55
N GLY A 654 10.61 8.24 -0.01
CA GLY A 654 10.03 7.04 0.57
C GLY A 654 10.64 5.78 -0.05
N THR A 655 10.81 4.70 0.72
CA THR A 655 11.47 3.46 0.25
C THR A 655 10.52 2.27 0.16
N SER A 656 9.22 2.50 0.05
CA SER A 656 8.26 1.40 -0.12
C SER A 656 8.36 0.81 -1.51
N SER A 657 8.84 -0.41 -1.62
CA SER A 657 9.03 -1.06 -2.92
C SER A 657 7.88 -1.98 -3.33
N ILE A 658 7.01 -2.41 -2.38
CA ILE A 658 6.10 -3.54 -2.62
C ILE A 658 6.87 -4.73 -3.23
N SER A 659 6.39 -5.42 -4.26
CA SER A 659 7.21 -6.36 -5.03
C SER A 659 7.81 -5.75 -6.30
N ALA A 660 7.87 -4.41 -6.40
CA ALA A 660 8.45 -3.72 -7.55
C ALA A 660 9.94 -4.01 -7.75
N ASN A 661 10.66 -4.41 -6.69
CA ASN A 661 12.04 -4.90 -6.80
C ASN A 661 12.14 -6.10 -7.77
N VAL A 662 11.16 -6.99 -7.82
CA VAL A 662 11.11 -8.11 -8.78
C VAL A 662 10.84 -7.58 -10.19
N GLY A 663 9.76 -6.81 -10.38
CA GLY A 663 9.39 -6.26 -11.70
C GLY A 663 10.46 -5.33 -12.27
N GLN A 664 11.02 -4.44 -11.47
CA GLN A 664 12.09 -3.53 -11.88
C GLN A 664 13.42 -4.27 -12.13
N GLY A 665 13.70 -5.33 -11.37
CA GLY A 665 14.84 -6.22 -11.61
C GLY A 665 14.75 -6.91 -12.97
N MET A 666 13.56 -7.38 -13.37
CA MET A 666 13.32 -7.94 -14.70
C MET A 666 13.57 -6.96 -15.86
N GLY A 667 13.51 -5.66 -15.59
CA GLY A 667 13.86 -4.59 -16.54
C GLY A 667 15.29 -4.09 -16.43
N THR A 668 16.19 -4.76 -15.69
CA THR A 668 17.55 -4.30 -15.42
C THR A 668 18.56 -5.37 -15.78
N VAL A 669 19.51 -5.03 -16.66
CA VAL A 669 20.66 -5.91 -17.01
C VAL A 669 21.58 -6.13 -15.79
N ALA A 670 22.66 -6.88 -15.96
CA ALA A 670 23.66 -7.13 -14.91
C ALA A 670 24.19 -5.82 -14.29
N THR A 671 24.54 -5.85 -13.00
CA THR A 671 24.94 -4.64 -12.25
C THR A 671 26.33 -4.80 -11.61
N PRO A 672 27.05 -3.69 -11.35
CA PRO A 672 28.42 -3.72 -10.82
C PRO A 672 28.59 -4.33 -9.43
N ASP A 673 27.52 -4.58 -8.70
CA ASP A 673 27.52 -5.33 -7.41
C ASP A 673 27.67 -6.84 -7.59
N GLY A 674 27.66 -7.34 -8.84
CA GLY A 674 27.74 -8.75 -9.20
C GLY A 674 26.38 -9.44 -9.44
N ARG A 675 25.26 -8.69 -9.43
CA ARG A 675 23.91 -9.21 -9.73
C ARG A 675 23.80 -9.54 -11.22
N ASN A 676 23.26 -10.71 -11.54
CA ASN A 676 22.96 -11.09 -12.93
C ASN A 676 21.76 -10.29 -13.51
N ALA A 677 21.71 -10.25 -14.83
CA ALA A 677 20.61 -9.62 -15.57
C ALA A 677 19.25 -10.24 -15.20
N PHE A 678 18.24 -9.40 -15.12
CA PHE A 678 16.83 -9.79 -14.93
C PHE A 678 16.49 -10.49 -13.60
N GLU A 679 17.45 -10.54 -12.67
CA GLU A 679 17.21 -11.00 -11.30
C GLU A 679 16.56 -9.88 -10.45
N PRO A 680 15.85 -10.21 -9.34
CA PRO A 680 15.29 -9.21 -8.45
C PRO A 680 16.36 -8.24 -7.90
N LEU A 681 15.95 -6.98 -7.67
CA LEU A 681 16.70 -6.00 -6.90
C LEU A 681 16.43 -6.15 -5.41
N ALA A 682 17.18 -5.47 -4.55
CA ALA A 682 16.89 -5.37 -3.13
C ALA A 682 15.60 -4.57 -2.90
N GLU A 683 14.78 -5.03 -1.96
CA GLU A 683 13.52 -4.37 -1.60
C GLU A 683 13.71 -3.28 -0.53
N GLY A 684 13.02 -2.15 -0.69
CA GLY A 684 13.01 -1.05 0.27
C GLY A 684 14.41 -0.56 0.63
N SER A 685 14.72 -0.54 1.92
CA SER A 685 16.05 -0.26 2.48
C SER A 685 16.80 -1.51 2.94
N SER A 686 16.28 -2.69 2.62
CA SER A 686 16.92 -3.97 3.00
C SER A 686 18.22 -4.21 2.19
N PRO A 687 19.19 -4.93 2.76
CA PRO A 687 20.38 -5.35 2.01
C PRO A 687 20.04 -6.23 0.81
N ALA A 688 20.93 -6.29 -0.17
CA ALA A 688 20.83 -7.26 -1.25
C ALA A 688 20.92 -8.70 -0.71
N HIS A 689 20.33 -9.66 -1.43
CA HIS A 689 20.26 -11.07 -0.98
C HIS A 689 21.65 -11.63 -0.68
N ASN A 690 21.83 -12.21 0.49
CA ASN A 690 23.08 -12.81 0.98
C ASN A 690 24.27 -11.83 1.07
N ALA A 691 24.07 -10.51 1.00
CA ALA A 691 25.11 -9.52 1.17
C ALA A 691 25.41 -9.20 2.63
N ASP A 692 24.40 -9.28 3.49
CA ASP A 692 24.44 -8.99 4.93
C ASP A 692 24.90 -10.21 5.74
N LYS A 693 26.19 -10.27 6.04
CA LYS A 693 26.87 -11.42 6.69
C LYS A 693 27.12 -11.22 8.19
N ASN A 694 26.99 -9.98 8.68
CA ASN A 694 27.37 -9.62 10.04
C ASN A 694 26.19 -9.62 11.04
N GLY A 695 25.06 -10.22 10.66
CA GLY A 695 23.88 -10.40 11.48
C GLY A 695 22.97 -9.16 11.59
N PRO A 696 21.83 -9.29 12.28
CA PRO A 696 20.76 -8.29 12.25
C PRO A 696 21.14 -6.96 12.90
N THR A 697 22.04 -6.96 13.88
CA THR A 697 22.55 -5.74 14.53
C THR A 697 23.32 -4.87 13.53
N ALA A 698 24.13 -5.48 12.67
CA ALA A 698 24.86 -4.77 11.63
C ALA A 698 23.91 -4.17 10.58
N VAL A 699 22.90 -4.92 10.15
CA VAL A 699 21.85 -4.43 9.27
C VAL A 699 21.16 -3.20 9.86
N PHE A 700 20.76 -3.26 11.13
CA PHE A 700 20.11 -2.16 11.81
C PHE A 700 20.98 -0.89 11.87
N LYS A 701 22.27 -1.04 12.15
CA LYS A 701 23.21 0.07 12.18
C LYS A 701 23.39 0.69 10.78
N THR A 702 23.52 -0.12 9.74
CA THR A 702 23.61 0.35 8.36
C THR A 702 22.35 1.13 7.95
N VAL A 703 21.15 0.55 8.14
CA VAL A 703 19.88 1.16 7.74
C VAL A 703 19.61 2.46 8.52
N ALA A 704 20.01 2.49 9.79
CA ALA A 704 19.85 3.68 10.64
C ALA A 704 20.73 4.88 10.21
N LYS A 705 21.75 4.67 9.37
CA LYS A 705 22.56 5.76 8.80
C LYS A 705 21.87 6.48 7.63
N LEU A 706 20.80 5.90 7.05
CA LEU A 706 20.02 6.59 6.03
C LEU A 706 19.40 7.87 6.60
N PRO A 707 19.26 8.95 5.80
CA PRO A 707 18.69 10.21 6.26
C PRO A 707 17.17 10.11 6.42
N THR A 708 16.71 9.38 7.44
CA THR A 708 15.30 9.01 7.65
C THR A 708 14.37 10.22 7.81
N GLU A 709 14.88 11.34 8.31
CA GLU A 709 14.16 12.61 8.40
C GLU A 709 13.80 13.22 7.03
N LYS A 710 14.54 12.86 5.98
CA LYS A 710 14.24 13.24 4.57
C LYS A 710 13.36 12.19 3.87
N ILE A 711 13.22 10.99 4.46
CA ILE A 711 12.51 9.85 3.89
C ILE A 711 11.20 9.63 4.67
N THR A 712 10.45 10.70 4.90
CA THR A 712 9.22 10.70 5.72
C THR A 712 8.10 9.83 5.14
N GLY A 713 8.17 9.50 3.85
CA GLY A 713 7.20 8.61 3.19
C GLY A 713 7.30 7.14 3.56
N GLY A 714 8.20 6.77 4.47
CA GLY A 714 8.38 5.41 4.96
C GLY A 714 9.71 4.79 4.56
N VAL A 715 10.38 4.14 5.52
CA VAL A 715 11.65 3.42 5.33
C VAL A 715 11.41 1.94 5.61
N LEU A 716 11.16 1.17 4.55
CA LEU A 716 10.83 -0.24 4.64
C LEU A 716 12.08 -1.09 4.92
N LEU A 717 12.10 -1.82 6.02
CA LEU A 717 13.11 -2.82 6.33
C LEU A 717 12.47 -4.19 6.60
N ASN A 718 12.86 -5.19 5.81
CA ASN A 718 12.53 -6.60 6.03
C ASN A 718 13.64 -7.29 6.80
N GLN A 719 13.26 -8.17 7.74
CA GLN A 719 14.13 -9.14 8.37
C GLN A 719 13.52 -10.54 8.23
N LYS A 720 14.33 -11.53 7.91
CA LYS A 720 13.90 -12.93 7.84
C LYS A 720 14.62 -13.75 8.91
N MET A 721 13.85 -14.51 9.68
CA MET A 721 14.36 -15.38 10.76
C MET A 721 13.69 -16.73 10.70
N THR A 722 14.36 -17.77 11.21
CA THR A 722 13.74 -19.09 11.33
C THR A 722 12.84 -19.14 12.56
N PRO A 723 11.77 -19.95 12.57
CA PRO A 723 10.92 -20.14 13.75
C PRO A 723 11.69 -20.64 14.98
N GLN A 724 12.76 -21.41 14.79
CA GLN A 724 13.61 -21.93 15.84
C GLN A 724 14.29 -20.81 16.65
N MET A 725 14.59 -19.68 15.98
CA MET A 725 15.20 -18.53 16.65
C MET A 725 14.29 -17.88 17.70
N LEU A 726 12.99 -18.11 17.67
CA LEU A 726 12.02 -17.59 18.64
C LEU A 726 11.39 -18.68 19.51
N SER A 727 12.03 -19.85 19.58
CA SER A 727 11.52 -21.00 20.33
C SER A 727 11.71 -20.89 21.84
N THR A 728 12.65 -20.06 22.31
CA THR A 728 12.96 -19.89 23.74
C THR A 728 12.61 -18.49 24.21
N GLU A 729 12.31 -18.33 25.48
CA GLU A 729 12.06 -17.04 26.12
C GLU A 729 13.26 -16.10 26.04
N GLU A 730 14.48 -16.66 26.23
CA GLU A 730 15.72 -15.90 26.08
C GLU A 730 15.86 -15.27 24.69
N ASN A 731 15.56 -16.02 23.65
CA ASN A 731 15.67 -15.51 22.26
C ASN A 731 14.58 -14.48 21.94
N LYS A 732 13.37 -14.63 22.49
CA LYS A 732 12.34 -13.59 22.39
C LYS A 732 12.79 -12.29 23.04
N GLN A 733 13.40 -12.36 24.23
CA GLN A 733 13.97 -11.20 24.90
C GLN A 733 15.13 -10.57 24.11
N LYS A 734 15.97 -11.39 23.45
CA LYS A 734 17.00 -10.87 22.53
C LYS A 734 16.40 -10.12 21.36
N LEU A 735 15.33 -10.63 20.75
CA LEU A 735 14.62 -9.92 19.67
C LEU A 735 14.00 -8.60 20.17
N GLU A 736 13.36 -8.62 21.34
CA GLU A 736 12.85 -7.41 21.99
C GLU A 736 13.95 -6.37 22.18
N MET A 737 15.08 -6.75 22.78
CA MET A 737 16.22 -5.85 23.01
C MET A 737 16.81 -5.33 21.70
N LEU A 738 16.87 -6.16 20.66
CA LEU A 738 17.35 -5.78 19.33
C LEU A 738 16.44 -4.71 18.72
N ILE A 739 15.11 -4.91 18.76
CA ILE A 739 14.12 -3.93 18.26
C ILE A 739 14.18 -2.62 19.06
N ARG A 740 14.22 -2.72 20.39
CA ARG A 740 14.35 -1.55 21.27
C ARG A 740 15.65 -0.78 21.02
N THR A 741 16.74 -1.46 20.75
CA THR A 741 18.02 -0.83 20.39
C THR A 741 17.91 -0.12 19.05
N PHE A 742 17.32 -0.76 18.04
CA PHE A 742 17.12 -0.17 16.72
C PHE A 742 16.29 1.11 16.79
N PHE A 743 15.20 1.10 17.54
CA PHE A 743 14.31 2.25 17.62
C PHE A 743 14.82 3.34 18.59
N ASN A 744 15.23 2.97 19.80
CA ASN A 744 15.54 3.94 20.85
C ASN A 744 16.97 4.51 20.77
N ARG A 745 17.92 3.76 20.18
CA ARG A 745 19.34 4.14 20.13
C ARG A 745 19.83 4.49 18.76
N LEU A 746 19.37 3.74 17.75
CA LEU A 746 19.81 3.91 16.37
C LEU A 746 18.83 4.77 15.57
N HIS A 747 17.66 5.11 16.13
CA HIS A 747 16.63 5.91 15.48
C HIS A 747 16.11 5.32 14.16
N GLY A 748 16.00 3.98 14.11
CA GLY A 748 15.38 3.28 12.99
C GLY A 748 13.92 3.69 12.80
N TYR A 749 13.45 3.66 11.56
CA TYR A 749 12.11 4.12 11.19
C TYR A 749 11.05 3.01 11.32
N HIS A 750 11.32 1.83 10.74
CA HIS A 750 10.38 0.73 10.61
C HIS A 750 11.11 -0.60 10.51
N VAL A 751 10.49 -1.67 11.00
CA VAL A 751 10.94 -3.04 10.77
C VAL A 751 9.76 -4.00 10.72
N GLN A 752 9.86 -5.02 9.90
CA GLN A 752 8.92 -6.14 9.79
C GLN A 752 9.66 -7.46 9.62
N TYR A 753 9.01 -8.56 10.01
CA TYR A 753 9.66 -9.87 10.10
C TYR A 753 8.96 -10.93 9.26
N ASN A 754 9.74 -11.73 8.53
CA ASN A 754 9.36 -13.04 8.01
C ASN A 754 9.91 -14.12 8.95
N ILE A 755 9.05 -14.79 9.68
CA ILE A 755 9.45 -15.89 10.57
C ILE A 755 9.11 -17.21 9.87
N VAL A 756 9.95 -17.60 8.93
CA VAL A 756 9.79 -18.80 8.10
C VAL A 756 11.15 -19.30 7.63
N SER A 757 11.37 -20.61 7.64
CA SER A 757 12.62 -21.18 7.17
C SER A 757 12.65 -21.31 5.64
N ARG A 758 13.86 -21.26 5.08
CA ARG A 758 14.09 -21.46 3.65
C ARG A 758 13.59 -22.84 3.18
N GLU A 759 13.79 -23.85 4.00
CA GLU A 759 13.34 -25.22 3.73
C GLU A 759 11.81 -25.28 3.59
N THR A 760 11.07 -24.61 4.49
CA THR A 760 9.60 -24.52 4.40
C THR A 760 9.15 -23.86 3.11
N LEU A 761 9.80 -22.77 2.70
CA LEU A 761 9.48 -22.06 1.46
C LEU A 761 9.76 -22.91 0.21
N ILE A 762 10.89 -23.62 0.19
CA ILE A 762 11.26 -24.54 -0.91
C ILE A 762 10.26 -25.71 -0.98
N ASP A 763 9.87 -26.27 0.18
CA ASP A 763 8.85 -27.32 0.23
C ASP A 763 7.49 -26.83 -0.25
N ALA A 764 7.09 -25.62 0.16
CA ALA A 764 5.84 -25.00 -0.29
C ALA A 764 5.81 -24.71 -1.80
N GLN A 765 6.95 -24.35 -2.40
CA GLN A 765 7.06 -24.16 -3.84
C GLN A 765 6.91 -25.47 -4.61
N LYS A 766 7.42 -26.59 -4.05
CA LYS A 766 7.34 -27.94 -4.64
C LYS A 766 6.01 -28.64 -4.37
N HIS A 767 5.40 -28.38 -3.22
CA HIS A 767 4.20 -29.05 -2.69
C HIS A 767 3.14 -28.04 -2.22
N PRO A 768 2.64 -27.14 -3.09
CA PRO A 768 1.74 -26.05 -2.71
C PRO A 768 0.46 -26.55 -2.02
N GLU A 769 0.00 -27.74 -2.33
CA GLU A 769 -1.19 -28.37 -1.73
C GLU A 769 -1.03 -28.64 -0.23
N LYS A 770 0.21 -28.79 0.27
CA LYS A 770 0.51 -29.01 1.70
C LYS A 770 0.61 -27.71 2.49
N HIS A 771 0.78 -26.57 1.82
CA HIS A 771 1.08 -25.28 2.41
C HIS A 771 0.08 -24.20 1.97
N LYS A 772 -1.21 -24.55 1.84
CA LYS A 772 -2.26 -23.64 1.37
C LYS A 772 -2.39 -22.38 2.22
N ASP A 773 -2.11 -22.49 3.53
CA ASP A 773 -2.25 -21.42 4.52
C ASP A 773 -0.91 -20.70 4.79
N LEU A 774 0.16 -21.02 4.04
CA LEU A 774 1.45 -20.36 4.25
C LEU A 774 1.36 -18.91 3.78
N ILE A 775 1.49 -17.99 4.73
CA ILE A 775 1.55 -16.55 4.48
C ILE A 775 2.98 -16.09 4.67
N VAL A 776 3.44 -15.21 3.79
CA VAL A 776 4.77 -14.60 3.85
C VAL A 776 4.67 -13.08 3.80
N ARG A 777 5.64 -12.40 4.40
CA ARG A 777 5.81 -10.96 4.26
C ARG A 777 6.56 -10.66 2.97
N VAL A 778 5.93 -9.97 2.04
CA VAL A 778 6.55 -9.59 0.77
C VAL A 778 7.41 -8.33 0.98
N ALA A 779 6.81 -7.17 0.97
CA ALA A 779 7.45 -5.90 1.34
C ALA A 779 6.34 -4.89 1.69
N GLY A 780 6.16 -4.64 2.99
CA GLY A 780 5.08 -3.77 3.50
C GLY A 780 3.71 -4.44 3.60
N TYR A 781 3.53 -5.65 3.09
CA TYR A 781 2.29 -6.42 3.13
C TYR A 781 2.56 -7.92 3.16
N SER A 782 1.56 -8.69 3.53
CA SER A 782 1.61 -10.16 3.54
C SER A 782 0.76 -10.74 2.41
N ALA A 783 1.20 -11.87 1.85
CA ALA A 783 0.48 -12.62 0.82
C ALA A 783 0.53 -14.13 1.11
N PHE A 784 -0.43 -14.88 0.58
CA PHE A 784 -0.31 -16.34 0.53
C PHE A 784 0.82 -16.71 -0.43
N PHE A 785 1.76 -17.53 0.02
CA PHE A 785 2.94 -17.88 -0.75
C PHE A 785 2.60 -18.53 -2.12
N ASN A 786 1.59 -19.37 -2.13
CA ASN A 786 1.19 -20.14 -3.31
C ASN A 786 0.48 -19.33 -4.40
N VAL A 787 0.04 -18.09 -4.13
CA VAL A 787 -0.58 -17.23 -5.15
C VAL A 787 0.45 -16.33 -5.84
N LEU A 788 1.68 -16.27 -5.31
CA LEU A 788 2.77 -15.48 -5.85
C LEU A 788 3.36 -16.14 -7.09
N SER A 789 3.81 -15.34 -8.05
CA SER A 789 4.59 -15.83 -9.18
C SER A 789 5.88 -16.51 -8.73
N LYS A 790 6.39 -17.44 -9.53
CA LYS A 790 7.63 -18.16 -9.20
C LYS A 790 8.79 -17.21 -8.91
N LYS A 791 8.95 -16.11 -9.66
CA LYS A 791 10.03 -15.14 -9.44
C LYS A 791 9.89 -14.43 -8.08
N THR A 792 8.68 -14.08 -7.66
CA THR A 792 8.44 -13.47 -6.35
C THR A 792 8.69 -14.49 -5.22
N GLN A 793 8.32 -15.76 -5.41
CA GLN A 793 8.66 -16.83 -4.47
C GLN A 793 10.18 -17.00 -4.34
N ASP A 794 10.90 -17.02 -5.45
CA ASP A 794 12.35 -17.15 -5.49
C ASP A 794 13.04 -15.95 -4.80
N ASP A 795 12.53 -14.73 -4.97
CA ASP A 795 12.98 -13.53 -4.25
C ASP A 795 12.88 -13.73 -2.71
N ILE A 796 11.72 -14.17 -2.22
CA ILE A 796 11.51 -14.38 -0.76
C ILE A 796 12.37 -15.52 -0.23
N ILE A 797 12.55 -16.59 -0.99
CA ILE A 797 13.45 -17.71 -0.65
C ILE A 797 14.91 -17.21 -0.55
N GLY A 798 15.31 -16.33 -1.47
CA GLY A 798 16.68 -15.82 -1.57
C GLY A 798 17.11 -14.84 -0.48
N ARG A 799 16.17 -14.27 0.29
CA ARG A 799 16.47 -13.31 1.35
C ARG A 799 17.29 -13.93 2.47
N THR A 800 18.24 -13.17 3.02
CA THR A 800 19.14 -13.63 4.08
C THR A 800 18.36 -14.04 5.33
N GLU A 801 18.64 -15.21 5.87
CA GLU A 801 18.15 -15.67 7.17
C GLU A 801 19.05 -15.15 8.27
N GLN A 802 18.52 -14.27 9.11
CA GLN A 802 19.23 -13.70 10.25
C GLN A 802 19.20 -14.64 11.45
N THR A 803 20.25 -14.59 12.26
CA THR A 803 20.37 -15.33 13.54
C THR A 803 20.55 -14.35 14.69
N LEU A 804 19.96 -14.64 15.87
CA LEU A 804 20.03 -13.83 17.09
C LEU A 804 21.25 -14.17 17.95
#